data_ce98a3ea4f6db3b62ad12333903a5bd1
#
_entry.id   ce98a3ea4f6db3b62ad12333903a5bd1
#
_cell.length_a   1.000
_cell.length_b   1.000
_cell.length_c   1.000
_cell.angle_alpha   90.00
_cell.angle_beta   90.00
_cell.angle_gamma   90.00
#
_symmetry.space_group_name_H-M   'P 1'
#
loop_
_entity.id
_entity.type
_entity.pdbx_description
1 polymer ?
#
loop_
_entity_poly.entity_id
_entity_poly.type
_entity_poly.pdbx_seq_one_letter_code
_entity_poly.pdbx_strand_id
1 'polypeptide(L)'
;MKKILIFLAIAISLIIKSQQKNDTLNSGLQNITKDTKFGLALSGGGAKGFAHIGILKMIDSLGIKVDYITGTSMGGILGGLYAMGYNADQLKHTVYKMDWGRILSNKIPYNKINISEKDEYDKYILEFPVVKGIPTLPSSYIEGQYMGEVLNTLTFNAKHINDFSKLRIPVELTSSDIENGGLVMQKEGSLPLAIRSTLAIPAAFAPVYIDGKLLVDGGLDRNYPANEVREMGADFVIGGYTGFRLFTKKEIENPMKMIYQTHAIRSVEDFKHQKELSNILVDFVNPLGEITTKDFDKFRKIIKIGEIEAKKHLPEFVALAEAQRKLGIKYEHTMIEEVQLPTVKFTFNEEDGTPMTDAAEIEVMKRQMGLTEGKYYDAQTVNEAIDRVFGMRQYLKVYYTYTNANDGLVMNIFVKRAKKGAFKLALHYDTEQSVGIIVNYTYRNIILNRSRFLATVDISERFKAKLAYQQFLDKGDRLWLDLEAKMINLKSNDLNFRLYSINEDGSDRFPNHMYRNITGKIALNYNITPNAYLSLGTEFSTERMYSLLDKVDQAKVDNYSNKLYDHSNFNTFLKFEQNNLNKRYFTTKGNHLQMSTRLYYGDRYKLYDLETVQPILNVLLNPETEGYFRPRNLISFTLNENFYHPITNRLTVRANVFLGASFGKEREYDIPYLFLNQKYNLGGSEYNGDMLNPEFNGLRQKEIPVTSVAKAAISFQYRIMKKLYLTPSVSYGKVSDELSPFNQSVDIFGYGVNLGYESVIGPISLNISRNDVLDFSRIYFSVGFKF
;
A
#
# COMPACT_ATOMS: atom_id res chain seq x y z
N MET A 1 -58.81 -24.28 -13.13
CA MET A 1 -58.25 -25.52 -13.68
C MET A 1 -56.87 -25.38 -14.33
N LYS A 2 -56.63 -24.52 -15.36
CA LYS A 2 -55.28 -24.40 -16.02
C LYS A 2 -54.12 -24.10 -15.05
N LYS A 3 -54.26 -23.21 -14.07
CA LYS A 3 -53.18 -22.88 -13.10
C LYS A 3 -52.86 -24.03 -12.15
N ILE A 4 -53.82 -24.85 -11.79
CA ILE A 4 -53.62 -26.04 -10.93
C ILE A 4 -52.90 -27.14 -11.69
N LEU A 5 -53.26 -27.36 -12.98
CA LEU A 5 -52.58 -28.32 -13.84
C LEU A 5 -51.11 -27.93 -14.11
N ILE A 6 -50.81 -26.66 -14.28
CA ILE A 6 -49.43 -26.16 -14.42
C ILE A 6 -48.64 -26.37 -13.10
N PHE A 7 -49.23 -26.08 -11.96
CA PHE A 7 -48.63 -26.33 -10.65
C PHE A 7 -48.37 -27.81 -10.38
N LEU A 8 -49.34 -28.69 -10.74
CA LEU A 8 -49.15 -30.14 -10.67
C LEU A 8 -48.05 -30.64 -11.63
N ALA A 9 -48.03 -30.14 -12.85
CA ALA A 9 -46.98 -30.50 -13.83
C ALA A 9 -45.57 -30.06 -13.37
N ILE A 10 -45.47 -28.88 -12.77
CA ILE A 10 -44.18 -28.39 -12.18
C ILE A 10 -43.81 -29.22 -10.95
N ALA A 11 -44.75 -29.54 -10.06
CA ALA A 11 -44.52 -30.39 -8.91
C ALA A 11 -44.10 -31.81 -9.31
N ILE A 12 -44.78 -32.41 -10.30
CA ILE A 12 -44.44 -33.72 -10.85
C ILE A 12 -43.05 -33.68 -11.52
N SER A 13 -42.71 -32.62 -12.28
CA SER A 13 -41.40 -32.50 -12.89
C SER A 13 -40.28 -32.34 -11.86
N LEU A 14 -40.52 -31.64 -10.74
CA LEU A 14 -39.61 -31.53 -9.62
C LEU A 14 -39.45 -32.87 -8.86
N ILE A 15 -40.51 -33.63 -8.70
CA ILE A 15 -40.50 -34.97 -8.07
C ILE A 15 -39.71 -35.95 -8.96
N ILE A 16 -39.95 -35.95 -10.29
CA ILE A 16 -39.24 -36.82 -11.24
C ILE A 16 -37.74 -36.45 -11.25
N LYS A 17 -37.38 -35.17 -11.29
CA LYS A 17 -35.98 -34.75 -11.21
C LYS A 17 -35.31 -35.10 -9.87
N SER A 18 -36.03 -35.02 -8.76
CA SER A 18 -35.53 -35.43 -7.44
C SER A 18 -35.32 -36.96 -7.38
N GLN A 19 -36.25 -37.73 -7.94
CA GLN A 19 -36.15 -39.18 -8.00
C GLN A 19 -34.99 -39.63 -8.90
N GLN A 20 -34.84 -39.03 -10.08
CA GLN A 20 -33.77 -39.33 -11.01
C GLN A 20 -32.37 -38.99 -10.42
N LYS A 21 -32.27 -37.91 -9.61
CA LYS A 21 -31.03 -37.55 -8.89
C LYS A 21 -30.71 -38.54 -7.77
N ASN A 22 -31.72 -39.01 -7.04
CA ASN A 22 -31.56 -40.03 -6.01
C ASN A 22 -31.19 -41.41 -6.60
N ASP A 23 -31.71 -41.78 -7.78
CA ASP A 23 -31.36 -43.03 -8.45
C ASP A 23 -29.95 -43.05 -8.97
N THR A 24 -29.43 -41.92 -9.51
CA THR A 24 -28.02 -41.79 -9.94
C THR A 24 -27.05 -41.80 -8.77
N LEU A 25 -27.39 -41.15 -7.64
CA LEU A 25 -26.58 -41.20 -6.44
C LEU A 25 -26.57 -42.61 -5.83
N ASN A 26 -27.72 -43.25 -5.72
CA ASN A 26 -27.85 -44.61 -5.18
C ASN A 26 -27.10 -45.65 -6.07
N SER A 27 -27.19 -45.54 -7.39
CA SER A 27 -26.38 -46.37 -8.30
C SER A 27 -24.91 -46.15 -8.18
N GLY A 28 -24.46 -44.86 -8.04
CA GLY A 28 -23.08 -44.52 -7.80
C GLY A 28 -22.53 -45.08 -6.48
N LEU A 29 -23.33 -44.99 -5.41
CA LEU A 29 -22.96 -45.51 -4.08
C LEU A 29 -22.94 -47.04 -3.98
N GLN A 30 -23.79 -47.72 -4.74
CA GLN A 30 -23.86 -49.19 -4.79
C GLN A 30 -22.66 -49.80 -5.54
N ASN A 31 -22.05 -49.03 -6.43
CA ASN A 31 -20.88 -49.46 -7.22
C ASN A 31 -19.50 -49.13 -6.59
N ILE A 32 -19.49 -48.57 -5.38
CA ILE A 32 -18.24 -48.26 -4.66
C ILE A 32 -17.55 -49.56 -4.22
N THR A 33 -16.32 -49.73 -4.60
CA THR A 33 -15.41 -50.82 -4.23
C THR A 33 -14.19 -50.28 -3.49
N LYS A 34 -13.30 -51.13 -3.04
CA LYS A 34 -12.01 -50.73 -2.42
C LYS A 34 -11.10 -49.95 -3.39
N ASP A 35 -11.26 -50.22 -4.69
CA ASP A 35 -10.44 -49.60 -5.74
C ASP A 35 -11.00 -48.29 -6.25
N THR A 36 -12.25 -47.95 -5.86
CA THR A 36 -12.91 -46.70 -6.25
C THR A 36 -12.09 -45.49 -5.81
N LYS A 37 -11.84 -44.58 -6.75
CA LYS A 37 -11.12 -43.33 -6.54
C LYS A 37 -12.07 -42.14 -6.42
N PHE A 38 -11.86 -41.31 -5.42
CA PHE A 38 -12.72 -40.20 -5.09
C PHE A 38 -12.08 -38.88 -5.50
N GLY A 39 -12.77 -38.11 -6.35
CA GLY A 39 -12.31 -36.82 -6.83
C GLY A 39 -13.05 -35.64 -6.18
N LEU A 40 -12.36 -34.52 -6.03
CA LEU A 40 -12.93 -33.25 -5.60
C LEU A 40 -12.68 -32.18 -6.66
N ALA A 41 -13.75 -31.64 -7.23
CA ALA A 41 -13.68 -30.55 -8.23
C ALA A 41 -14.19 -29.24 -7.62
N LEU A 42 -13.35 -28.19 -7.57
CA LEU A 42 -13.67 -26.89 -6.97
C LEU A 42 -13.60 -25.78 -8.02
N SER A 43 -14.73 -25.11 -8.27
CA SER A 43 -14.80 -24.05 -9.27
C SER A 43 -14.18 -22.74 -8.84
N GLY A 44 -13.87 -21.90 -9.83
CA GLY A 44 -13.58 -20.49 -9.62
C GLY A 44 -14.81 -19.68 -9.20
N GLY A 45 -14.55 -18.47 -8.68
CA GLY A 45 -15.63 -17.57 -8.25
C GLY A 45 -15.15 -16.35 -7.47
N GLY A 46 -13.84 -16.09 -7.45
CA GLY A 46 -13.26 -15.02 -6.62
C GLY A 46 -13.66 -15.18 -5.16
N ALA A 47 -14.12 -14.09 -4.52
CA ALA A 47 -14.55 -14.14 -3.11
C ALA A 47 -15.65 -15.19 -2.82
N LYS A 48 -16.53 -15.48 -3.79
CA LYS A 48 -17.58 -16.50 -3.63
C LYS A 48 -17.01 -17.89 -3.34
N GLY A 49 -15.81 -18.18 -3.85
CA GLY A 49 -15.16 -19.47 -3.66
C GLY A 49 -14.84 -19.81 -2.20
N PHE A 50 -14.85 -18.85 -1.27
CA PHE A 50 -14.76 -19.18 0.17
C PHE A 50 -15.89 -20.09 0.65
N ALA A 51 -17.01 -20.20 -0.08
CA ALA A 51 -18.10 -21.13 0.23
C ALA A 51 -17.65 -22.61 0.17
N HIS A 52 -16.61 -22.93 -0.64
CA HIS A 52 -16.06 -24.28 -0.71
C HIS A 52 -15.56 -24.81 0.64
N ILE A 53 -15.20 -23.93 1.59
CA ILE A 53 -14.85 -24.33 2.96
C ILE A 53 -15.97 -25.14 3.61
N GLY A 54 -17.23 -24.87 3.24
CA GLY A 54 -18.39 -25.67 3.70
C GLY A 54 -18.31 -27.14 3.26
N ILE A 55 -17.92 -27.40 2.02
CA ILE A 55 -17.73 -28.77 1.50
C ILE A 55 -16.55 -29.44 2.20
N LEU A 56 -15.41 -28.77 2.27
CA LEU A 56 -14.21 -29.28 2.91
C LEU A 56 -14.50 -29.65 4.37
N LYS A 57 -15.29 -28.85 5.07
CA LYS A 57 -15.69 -29.13 6.45
C LYS A 57 -16.59 -30.37 6.56
N MET A 58 -17.45 -30.61 5.58
CA MET A 58 -18.25 -31.85 5.52
C MET A 58 -17.35 -33.06 5.31
N ILE A 59 -16.39 -32.97 4.38
CA ILE A 59 -15.43 -34.03 4.09
C ILE A 59 -14.60 -34.35 5.35
N ASP A 60 -14.01 -33.35 6.00
CA ASP A 60 -13.19 -33.52 7.20
C ASP A 60 -14.00 -34.12 8.37
N SER A 61 -15.21 -33.54 8.63
CA SER A 61 -16.02 -33.94 9.79
C SER A 61 -16.53 -35.38 9.69
N LEU A 62 -16.73 -35.90 8.48
CA LEU A 62 -17.22 -37.25 8.21
C LEU A 62 -16.09 -38.25 7.93
N GLY A 63 -14.84 -37.76 7.79
CA GLY A 63 -13.66 -38.56 7.48
C GLY A 63 -13.73 -39.18 6.07
N ILE A 64 -14.23 -38.43 5.09
CA ILE A 64 -14.33 -38.87 3.70
C ILE A 64 -12.96 -38.77 3.04
N LYS A 65 -12.50 -39.88 2.46
CA LYS A 65 -11.27 -39.91 1.69
C LYS A 65 -11.49 -39.27 0.32
N VAL A 66 -10.53 -38.44 -0.08
CA VAL A 66 -10.38 -37.84 -1.42
C VAL A 66 -9.03 -38.28 -1.98
N ASP A 67 -9.03 -38.81 -3.23
CA ASP A 67 -7.84 -39.32 -3.90
C ASP A 67 -7.26 -38.29 -4.88
N TYR A 68 -8.08 -37.42 -5.46
CA TYR A 68 -7.68 -36.42 -6.47
C TYR A 68 -8.42 -35.11 -6.28
N ILE A 69 -7.74 -34.00 -6.58
CA ILE A 69 -8.33 -32.67 -6.51
C ILE A 69 -8.07 -31.92 -7.82
N THR A 70 -9.09 -31.27 -8.34
CA THR A 70 -8.92 -30.22 -9.37
C THR A 70 -9.51 -28.92 -8.91
N GLY A 71 -8.87 -27.80 -9.26
CA GLY A 71 -9.33 -26.50 -8.82
C GLY A 71 -9.06 -25.37 -9.81
N THR A 72 -10.01 -24.44 -9.87
CA THR A 72 -9.91 -23.21 -10.67
C THR A 72 -9.94 -22.01 -9.75
N SER A 73 -9.07 -21.02 -9.96
CA SER A 73 -9.11 -19.74 -9.24
C SER A 73 -9.14 -19.91 -7.71
N MET A 74 -10.15 -19.39 -7.01
CA MET A 74 -10.30 -19.60 -5.57
C MET A 74 -10.46 -21.06 -5.18
N GLY A 75 -11.11 -21.88 -6.03
CA GLY A 75 -11.15 -23.33 -5.85
C GLY A 75 -9.76 -23.96 -5.94
N GLY A 76 -8.87 -23.41 -6.80
CA GLY A 76 -7.48 -23.82 -6.92
C GLY A 76 -6.64 -23.46 -5.69
N ILE A 77 -6.87 -22.28 -5.06
CA ILE A 77 -6.22 -21.94 -3.78
C ILE A 77 -6.61 -22.94 -2.70
N LEU A 78 -7.92 -23.11 -2.48
CA LEU A 78 -8.42 -23.95 -1.40
C LEU A 78 -8.08 -25.43 -1.66
N GLY A 79 -8.21 -25.89 -2.92
CA GLY A 79 -7.85 -27.25 -3.32
C GLY A 79 -6.37 -27.52 -3.20
N GLY A 80 -5.49 -26.62 -3.65
CA GLY A 80 -4.04 -26.75 -3.53
C GLY A 80 -3.55 -26.78 -2.09
N LEU A 81 -4.09 -25.90 -1.23
CA LEU A 81 -3.76 -25.90 0.19
C LEU A 81 -4.32 -27.16 0.90
N TYR A 82 -5.55 -27.58 0.55
CA TYR A 82 -6.14 -28.81 1.05
C TYR A 82 -5.31 -30.03 0.63
N ALA A 83 -4.81 -30.05 -0.60
CA ALA A 83 -3.92 -31.09 -1.10
C ALA A 83 -2.58 -31.20 -0.32
N MET A 84 -2.13 -30.11 0.30
CA MET A 84 -0.96 -30.10 1.20
C MET A 84 -1.27 -30.63 2.60
N GLY A 85 -2.56 -30.83 2.93
CA GLY A 85 -2.99 -31.29 4.25
C GLY A 85 -3.54 -30.19 5.17
N TYR A 86 -3.86 -29.01 4.68
CA TYR A 86 -4.68 -28.04 5.45
C TYR A 86 -6.09 -28.56 5.60
N ASN A 87 -6.61 -28.70 6.81
CA ASN A 87 -8.01 -28.99 7.02
C ASN A 87 -8.91 -27.75 6.88
N ALA A 88 -10.20 -27.95 6.78
CA ALA A 88 -11.18 -26.87 6.57
C ALA A 88 -11.14 -25.78 7.65
N ASP A 89 -10.92 -26.15 8.93
CA ASP A 89 -10.82 -25.16 10.01
C ASP A 89 -9.52 -24.35 9.96
N GLN A 90 -8.41 -24.95 9.54
CA GLN A 90 -7.15 -24.24 9.29
C GLN A 90 -7.29 -23.30 8.10
N LEU A 91 -7.93 -23.71 7.00
CA LEU A 91 -8.23 -22.85 5.85
C LEU A 91 -9.13 -21.68 6.24
N LYS A 92 -10.21 -21.96 6.99
CA LYS A 92 -11.09 -20.92 7.54
C LYS A 92 -10.31 -19.92 8.39
N HIS A 93 -9.48 -20.40 9.30
CA HIS A 93 -8.66 -19.56 10.17
C HIS A 93 -7.69 -18.70 9.36
N THR A 94 -7.04 -19.26 8.35
CA THR A 94 -6.15 -18.57 7.42
C THR A 94 -6.89 -17.42 6.71
N VAL A 95 -8.06 -17.69 6.12
CA VAL A 95 -8.91 -16.68 5.46
C VAL A 95 -9.30 -15.56 6.43
N TYR A 96 -9.57 -15.87 7.70
CA TYR A 96 -9.93 -14.89 8.73
C TYR A 96 -8.79 -13.98 9.15
N LYS A 97 -7.54 -14.47 9.08
CA LYS A 97 -6.33 -13.70 9.43
C LYS A 97 -5.80 -12.83 8.30
N MET A 98 -6.16 -13.16 7.05
CA MET A 98 -5.62 -12.45 5.88
C MET A 98 -6.09 -10.99 5.82
N ASP A 99 -5.17 -10.09 5.48
CA ASP A 99 -5.47 -8.72 5.08
C ASP A 99 -5.81 -8.67 3.57
N TRP A 100 -7.09 -8.95 3.25
CA TRP A 100 -7.56 -8.97 1.87
C TRP A 100 -7.40 -7.64 1.15
N GLY A 101 -7.46 -6.52 1.87
CA GLY A 101 -7.23 -5.20 1.27
C GLY A 101 -5.81 -5.05 0.76
N ARG A 102 -4.83 -5.59 1.48
CA ARG A 102 -3.43 -5.56 1.11
C ARG A 102 -3.10 -6.60 0.03
N ILE A 103 -3.62 -7.84 0.15
CA ILE A 103 -3.43 -8.91 -0.84
C ILE A 103 -3.92 -8.46 -2.22
N LEU A 104 -5.03 -7.71 -2.27
CA LEU A 104 -5.65 -7.17 -3.48
C LEU A 104 -5.12 -5.77 -3.86
N SER A 105 -3.89 -5.45 -3.49
CA SER A 105 -3.24 -4.19 -3.83
C SER A 105 -1.78 -4.40 -4.25
N ASN A 106 -1.17 -3.36 -4.85
CA ASN A 106 0.25 -3.34 -5.16
C ASN A 106 1.11 -2.78 -4.01
N LYS A 107 0.50 -2.59 -2.82
CA LYS A 107 1.16 -1.94 -1.69
C LYS A 107 1.84 -2.96 -0.80
N ILE A 108 3.10 -2.70 -0.48
CA ILE A 108 3.84 -3.40 0.58
C ILE A 108 3.92 -2.49 1.82
N PRO A 109 4.29 -3.02 3.00
CA PRO A 109 4.49 -2.19 4.18
C PRO A 109 5.50 -1.08 3.93
N TYR A 110 5.21 0.10 4.45
CA TYR A 110 6.05 1.29 4.25
C TYR A 110 7.48 1.11 4.81
N ASN A 111 7.64 0.32 5.88
CA ASN A 111 8.96 -0.04 6.44
C ASN A 111 9.79 -0.99 5.56
N LYS A 112 9.21 -1.55 4.50
CA LYS A 112 9.92 -2.40 3.52
C LYS A 112 10.42 -1.60 2.32
N ILE A 113 10.00 -0.35 2.17
CA ILE A 113 10.49 0.57 1.13
C ILE A 113 11.84 1.13 1.56
N ASN A 114 12.80 1.17 0.64
CA ASN A 114 14.09 1.80 0.88
C ASN A 114 13.88 3.28 1.22
N ILE A 115 14.65 3.80 2.18
CA ILE A 115 14.50 5.18 2.67
C ILE A 115 14.63 6.22 1.56
N SER A 116 15.46 5.97 0.54
CA SER A 116 15.64 6.84 -0.63
C SER A 116 14.38 6.93 -1.54
N GLU A 117 13.43 5.98 -1.41
CA GLU A 117 12.20 5.92 -2.21
C GLU A 117 10.94 6.31 -1.40
N LYS A 118 11.05 6.40 -0.07
CA LYS A 118 9.91 6.61 0.83
C LYS A 118 9.16 7.90 0.56
N ASP A 119 9.84 8.97 0.18
CA ASP A 119 9.22 10.29 -0.06
C ASP A 119 8.12 10.25 -1.12
N GLU A 120 8.28 9.41 -2.13
CA GLU A 120 7.36 9.30 -3.27
C GLU A 120 6.40 8.11 -3.18
N TYR A 121 6.64 7.16 -2.23
CA TYR A 121 5.81 5.97 -2.10
C TYR A 121 4.48 6.28 -1.40
N ASP A 122 3.37 5.71 -1.91
CA ASP A 122 2.01 5.85 -1.37
C ASP A 122 1.53 7.31 -1.23
N LYS A 123 1.88 8.13 -2.24
CA LYS A 123 1.60 9.58 -2.30
C LYS A 123 0.70 9.95 -3.48
N TYR A 124 0.38 9.01 -4.36
CA TYR A 124 -0.38 9.26 -5.59
C TYR A 124 -1.58 8.32 -5.70
N ILE A 125 -2.65 8.82 -6.33
CA ILE A 125 -3.87 8.06 -6.59
C ILE A 125 -3.69 7.19 -7.83
N LEU A 126 -3.10 7.77 -8.88
CA LEU A 126 -2.89 7.14 -10.17
C LEU A 126 -1.41 7.19 -10.53
N GLU A 127 -0.92 6.08 -11.08
CA GLU A 127 0.43 5.96 -11.61
C GLU A 127 0.36 5.29 -12.98
N PHE A 128 0.80 6.00 -14.02
CA PHE A 128 0.82 5.55 -15.40
C PHE A 128 2.26 5.31 -15.83
N PRO A 129 2.62 4.10 -16.30
CA PRO A 129 3.93 3.87 -16.89
C PRO A 129 4.11 4.75 -18.13
N VAL A 130 5.33 5.26 -18.33
CA VAL A 130 5.68 6.04 -19.51
C VAL A 130 6.50 5.17 -20.47
N VAL A 131 6.01 4.99 -21.68
CA VAL A 131 6.66 4.24 -22.76
C VAL A 131 6.92 5.18 -23.93
N LYS A 132 8.16 5.31 -24.36
CA LYS A 132 8.57 6.25 -25.43
C LYS A 132 8.07 7.70 -25.20
N GLY A 133 8.06 8.16 -23.94
CA GLY A 133 7.62 9.50 -23.57
C GLY A 133 6.10 9.69 -23.40
N ILE A 134 5.28 8.67 -23.65
CA ILE A 134 3.82 8.74 -23.58
C ILE A 134 3.32 7.94 -22.39
N PRO A 135 2.46 8.49 -21.50
CA PRO A 135 1.77 7.74 -20.47
C PRO A 135 0.88 6.65 -21.07
N THR A 136 0.98 5.42 -20.55
CA THR A 136 0.22 4.27 -21.03
C THR A 136 -0.55 3.64 -19.88
N LEU A 137 -1.61 2.89 -20.18
CA LEU A 137 -2.29 2.11 -19.15
C LEU A 137 -1.40 0.94 -18.71
N PRO A 138 -1.38 0.58 -17.41
CA PRO A 138 -0.72 -0.63 -16.95
C PRO A 138 -1.40 -1.88 -17.54
N SER A 139 -0.64 -2.96 -17.73
CA SER A 139 -1.17 -4.23 -18.25
C SER A 139 -2.16 -4.91 -17.31
N SER A 140 -2.12 -4.56 -16.03
CA SER A 140 -2.99 -5.09 -14.98
C SER A 140 -3.12 -4.07 -13.85
N TYR A 141 -4.22 -4.18 -13.11
CA TYR A 141 -4.44 -3.33 -11.94
C TYR A 141 -3.59 -3.79 -10.72
N ILE A 142 -3.39 -5.12 -10.58
CA ILE A 142 -2.66 -5.73 -9.45
C ILE A 142 -1.55 -6.62 -10.00
N GLU A 143 -0.28 -6.27 -9.71
CA GLU A 143 0.88 -7.12 -10.01
C GLU A 143 0.99 -8.33 -9.05
N GLY A 144 0.50 -8.18 -7.82
CA GLY A 144 0.36 -9.26 -6.85
C GLY A 144 1.62 -9.60 -6.08
N GLN A 145 2.51 -8.64 -5.81
CA GLN A 145 3.72 -8.84 -5.00
C GLN A 145 3.39 -9.49 -3.65
N TYR A 146 2.54 -8.83 -2.85
CA TYR A 146 2.19 -9.35 -1.53
C TYR A 146 1.37 -10.65 -1.57
N MET A 147 0.55 -10.84 -2.61
CA MET A 147 -0.15 -12.11 -2.82
C MET A 147 0.83 -13.25 -3.02
N GLY A 148 1.89 -13.05 -3.82
CA GLY A 148 2.95 -14.04 -4.03
C GLY A 148 3.65 -14.42 -2.72
N GLU A 149 3.97 -13.46 -1.88
CA GLU A 149 4.58 -13.69 -0.55
C GLU A 149 3.67 -14.53 0.35
N VAL A 150 2.36 -14.22 0.39
CA VAL A 150 1.37 -14.98 1.16
C VAL A 150 1.27 -16.42 0.66
N LEU A 151 1.20 -16.62 -0.66
CA LEU A 151 1.14 -17.96 -1.25
C LEU A 151 2.42 -18.75 -0.96
N ASN A 152 3.59 -18.14 -1.12
CA ASN A 152 4.86 -18.77 -0.76
C ASN A 152 4.90 -19.15 0.73
N THR A 153 4.41 -18.31 1.64
CA THR A 153 4.33 -18.63 3.07
C THR A 153 3.42 -19.82 3.34
N LEU A 154 2.24 -19.86 2.72
CA LEU A 154 1.26 -20.93 2.93
C LEU A 154 1.70 -22.28 2.35
N THR A 155 2.50 -22.24 1.28
CA THR A 155 2.97 -23.46 0.60
C THR A 155 4.40 -23.82 0.92
N PHE A 156 5.06 -23.14 1.87
CA PHE A 156 6.48 -23.26 2.11
C PHE A 156 6.92 -24.66 2.52
N ASN A 157 6.09 -25.40 3.25
CA ASN A 157 6.36 -26.75 3.64
C ASN A 157 6.52 -27.70 2.43
N ALA A 158 5.85 -27.39 1.33
CA ALA A 158 5.92 -28.16 0.08
C ALA A 158 6.97 -27.63 -0.92
N LYS A 159 7.85 -26.70 -0.55
CA LYS A 159 8.83 -26.06 -1.45
C LYS A 159 9.74 -27.02 -2.22
N HIS A 160 9.93 -28.22 -1.69
CA HIS A 160 10.73 -29.29 -2.27
C HIS A 160 9.91 -30.26 -3.16
N ILE A 161 8.59 -30.10 -3.23
CA ILE A 161 7.71 -30.94 -4.03
C ILE A 161 7.37 -30.22 -5.32
N ASN A 162 8.03 -30.63 -6.41
CA ASN A 162 7.79 -30.07 -7.74
C ASN A 162 6.76 -30.87 -8.58
N ASP A 163 6.45 -32.12 -8.19
CA ASP A 163 5.44 -32.98 -8.79
C ASP A 163 4.21 -33.00 -7.88
N PHE A 164 3.09 -32.40 -8.30
CA PHE A 164 1.91 -32.25 -7.45
C PHE A 164 1.17 -33.57 -7.22
N SER A 165 1.51 -34.62 -7.94
CA SER A 165 1.04 -35.99 -7.63
C SER A 165 1.62 -36.52 -6.33
N LYS A 166 2.70 -35.93 -5.83
CA LYS A 166 3.39 -36.30 -4.58
C LYS A 166 2.94 -35.49 -3.36
N LEU A 167 2.01 -34.56 -3.53
CA LEU A 167 1.31 -33.93 -2.40
C LEU A 167 0.49 -34.98 -1.63
N ARG A 168 -0.03 -34.61 -0.46
CA ARG A 168 -0.89 -35.55 0.34
C ARG A 168 -2.08 -36.05 -0.47
N ILE A 169 -2.65 -35.21 -1.30
CA ILE A 169 -3.64 -35.54 -2.31
C ILE A 169 -3.13 -34.99 -3.63
N PRO A 170 -2.99 -35.84 -4.67
CA PRO A 170 -2.70 -35.38 -6.02
C PRO A 170 -3.63 -34.26 -6.47
N VAL A 171 -3.07 -33.15 -6.99
CA VAL A 171 -3.84 -31.96 -7.40
C VAL A 171 -3.41 -31.45 -8.74
N GLU A 172 -4.38 -31.04 -9.56
CA GLU A 172 -4.15 -30.30 -10.78
C GLU A 172 -4.94 -28.99 -10.77
N LEU A 173 -4.30 -27.89 -11.18
CA LEU A 173 -4.88 -26.56 -11.18
C LEU A 173 -5.05 -26.06 -12.60
N THR A 174 -6.21 -25.46 -12.90
CA THR A 174 -6.46 -24.94 -14.23
C THR A 174 -5.85 -23.57 -14.46
N SER A 175 -5.29 -23.33 -15.62
CA SER A 175 -4.91 -22.02 -16.15
C SER A 175 -5.27 -21.95 -17.63
N SER A 176 -5.35 -20.74 -18.19
CA SER A 176 -5.58 -20.52 -19.63
C SER A 176 -4.36 -19.85 -20.24
N ASP A 177 -3.86 -20.36 -21.35
CA ASP A 177 -2.81 -19.72 -22.16
C ASP A 177 -3.43 -18.55 -22.94
N ILE A 178 -3.07 -17.31 -22.56
CA ILE A 178 -3.68 -16.13 -23.18
C ILE A 178 -3.08 -15.79 -24.55
N GLU A 179 -1.89 -16.31 -24.83
CA GLU A 179 -1.20 -16.05 -26.11
C GLU A 179 -1.67 -17.01 -27.20
N ASN A 180 -1.73 -18.31 -26.89
CA ASN A 180 -2.06 -19.35 -27.87
C ASN A 180 -3.49 -19.88 -27.72
N GLY A 181 -4.15 -19.56 -26.63
CA GLY A 181 -5.45 -20.12 -26.26
C GLY A 181 -5.36 -21.53 -25.69
N GLY A 182 -6.40 -21.93 -24.97
CA GLY A 182 -6.58 -23.29 -24.48
C GLY A 182 -6.25 -23.47 -22.98
N LEU A 183 -6.82 -24.54 -22.46
CA LEU A 183 -6.67 -24.97 -21.08
C LEU A 183 -5.27 -25.54 -20.83
N VAL A 184 -4.65 -25.12 -19.74
CA VAL A 184 -3.38 -25.66 -19.25
C VAL A 184 -3.59 -26.19 -17.83
N MET A 185 -3.33 -27.50 -17.65
CA MET A 185 -3.37 -28.14 -16.33
C MET A 185 -2.00 -28.05 -15.67
N GLN A 186 -1.94 -27.33 -14.54
CA GLN A 186 -0.74 -27.19 -13.72
C GLN A 186 -0.64 -28.39 -12.76
N LYS A 187 0.29 -29.29 -12.99
CA LYS A 187 0.51 -30.53 -12.23
C LYS A 187 1.92 -30.71 -11.71
N GLU A 188 2.79 -29.78 -12.06
CA GLU A 188 4.20 -29.79 -11.63
C GLU A 188 4.77 -28.37 -11.55
N GLY A 189 5.99 -28.23 -11.04
CA GLY A 189 6.70 -26.96 -10.90
C GLY A 189 6.52 -26.33 -9.51
N SER A 190 6.31 -25.03 -9.47
CA SER A 190 6.15 -24.29 -8.23
C SER A 190 4.66 -24.19 -7.84
N LEU A 191 4.25 -24.84 -6.77
CA LEU A 191 2.86 -24.82 -6.31
C LEU A 191 2.32 -23.38 -6.05
N PRO A 192 3.05 -22.46 -5.36
CA PRO A 192 2.57 -21.08 -5.19
C PRO A 192 2.41 -20.35 -6.53
N LEU A 193 3.27 -20.65 -7.53
CA LEU A 193 3.17 -20.03 -8.84
C LEU A 193 1.99 -20.60 -9.65
N ALA A 194 1.73 -21.90 -9.57
CA ALA A 194 0.56 -22.54 -10.14
C ALA A 194 -0.75 -22.01 -9.54
N ILE A 195 -0.81 -21.85 -8.20
CA ILE A 195 -1.94 -21.20 -7.52
C ILE A 195 -2.07 -19.73 -7.98
N ARG A 196 -0.95 -19.03 -8.18
CA ARG A 196 -0.98 -17.63 -8.65
C ARG A 196 -1.48 -17.52 -10.09
N SER A 197 -1.16 -18.47 -10.96
CA SER A 197 -1.62 -18.47 -12.37
C SER A 197 -3.12 -18.70 -12.48
N THR A 198 -3.65 -19.68 -11.75
CA THR A 198 -5.10 -19.94 -11.75
C THR A 198 -5.94 -18.78 -11.20
N LEU A 199 -5.33 -17.82 -10.50
CA LEU A 199 -5.96 -16.60 -9.95
C LEU A 199 -5.79 -15.37 -10.84
N ALA A 200 -5.05 -15.45 -11.93
CA ALA A 200 -4.70 -14.30 -12.74
C ALA A 200 -5.85 -13.83 -13.62
N ILE A 201 -6.93 -13.33 -13.01
CA ILE A 201 -8.10 -12.78 -13.71
C ILE A 201 -7.65 -11.62 -14.60
N PRO A 202 -7.87 -11.69 -15.95
CA PRO A 202 -7.47 -10.64 -16.87
C PRO A 202 -7.97 -9.25 -16.47
N ALA A 203 -7.16 -8.23 -16.72
CA ALA A 203 -7.34 -6.83 -16.31
C ALA A 203 -7.26 -6.57 -14.80
N ALA A 204 -7.64 -7.52 -13.94
CA ALA A 204 -7.52 -7.38 -12.49
C ALA A 204 -6.11 -7.72 -12.01
N PHE A 205 -5.59 -8.89 -12.39
CA PHE A 205 -4.28 -9.39 -11.99
C PHE A 205 -3.35 -9.56 -13.18
N ALA A 206 -2.05 -9.34 -12.95
CA ALA A 206 -1.02 -9.61 -13.96
C ALA A 206 -1.00 -11.09 -14.32
N PRO A 207 -0.85 -11.43 -15.63
CA PRO A 207 -0.58 -12.78 -16.08
C PRO A 207 0.69 -13.35 -15.42
N VAL A 208 0.86 -14.66 -15.50
CA VAL A 208 2.01 -15.36 -14.92
C VAL A 208 2.73 -16.15 -16.02
N TYR A 209 4.06 -16.01 -16.09
CA TYR A 209 4.89 -16.84 -16.96
C TYR A 209 5.21 -18.16 -16.26
N ILE A 210 4.87 -19.27 -16.90
CA ILE A 210 5.25 -20.65 -16.50
C ILE A 210 5.62 -21.41 -17.75
N ASP A 211 6.83 -21.96 -17.79
CA ASP A 211 7.35 -22.80 -18.90
C ASP A 211 7.18 -22.18 -20.28
N GLY A 212 7.49 -20.89 -20.39
CA GLY A 212 7.40 -20.11 -21.63
C GLY A 212 5.98 -19.72 -22.06
N LYS A 213 4.94 -20.04 -21.26
CA LYS A 213 3.55 -19.69 -21.53
C LYS A 213 3.10 -18.52 -20.68
N LEU A 214 2.29 -17.63 -21.25
CA LEU A 214 1.68 -16.53 -20.54
C LEU A 214 0.28 -16.94 -20.04
N LEU A 215 0.18 -17.26 -18.76
CA LEU A 215 -0.99 -17.88 -18.14
C LEU A 215 -1.86 -16.89 -17.39
N VAL A 216 -3.17 -17.08 -17.51
CA VAL A 216 -4.21 -16.35 -16.79
C VAL A 216 -5.18 -17.33 -16.10
N ASP A 217 -6.17 -16.80 -15.39
CA ASP A 217 -7.18 -17.59 -14.67
C ASP A 217 -7.82 -18.64 -15.57
N GLY A 218 -7.79 -19.90 -15.14
CA GLY A 218 -8.34 -21.03 -15.86
C GLY A 218 -9.85 -20.98 -16.08
N GLY A 219 -10.55 -20.11 -15.33
CA GLY A 219 -11.98 -19.88 -15.49
C GLY A 219 -12.41 -19.32 -16.85
N LEU A 220 -11.44 -18.87 -17.69
CA LEU A 220 -11.68 -18.52 -19.09
C LEU A 220 -12.07 -19.74 -19.95
N ASP A 221 -11.39 -20.86 -19.77
CA ASP A 221 -11.60 -22.08 -20.54
C ASP A 221 -12.38 -23.13 -19.73
N ARG A 222 -12.04 -23.33 -18.45
CA ARG A 222 -12.62 -24.33 -17.56
C ARG A 222 -12.82 -23.80 -16.15
N ASN A 223 -14.01 -23.26 -15.88
CA ASN A 223 -14.30 -22.73 -14.55
C ASN A 223 -14.64 -23.80 -13.50
N TYR A 224 -15.20 -24.93 -13.93
CA TYR A 224 -15.51 -26.05 -13.06
C TYR A 224 -14.87 -27.34 -13.63
N PRO A 225 -13.74 -27.79 -13.05
CA PRO A 225 -12.89 -28.83 -13.66
C PRO A 225 -13.30 -30.25 -13.22
N ALA A 226 -14.56 -30.66 -13.50
CA ALA A 226 -15.05 -31.99 -13.17
C ALA A 226 -14.55 -33.05 -14.14
N ASN A 227 -14.40 -32.71 -15.44
CA ASN A 227 -13.82 -33.63 -16.42
C ASN A 227 -12.36 -33.95 -16.08
N GLU A 228 -11.61 -32.94 -15.69
CA GLU A 228 -10.19 -33.05 -15.39
C GLU A 228 -9.91 -33.96 -14.19
N VAL A 229 -10.76 -33.92 -13.13
CA VAL A 229 -10.62 -34.88 -12.01
C VAL A 229 -11.01 -36.29 -12.40
N ARG A 230 -11.91 -36.45 -13.37
CA ARG A 230 -12.21 -37.76 -13.99
C ARG A 230 -11.03 -38.28 -14.79
N GLU A 231 -10.37 -37.43 -15.56
CA GLU A 231 -9.17 -37.78 -16.31
C GLU A 231 -7.98 -38.15 -15.42
N MET A 232 -7.90 -37.62 -14.19
CA MET A 232 -6.96 -38.07 -13.16
C MET A 232 -7.28 -39.50 -12.65
N GLY A 233 -8.46 -40.05 -12.96
CA GLY A 233 -8.87 -41.38 -12.60
C GLY A 233 -9.94 -41.45 -11.49
N ALA A 234 -10.65 -40.36 -11.21
CA ALA A 234 -11.72 -40.38 -10.22
C ALA A 234 -12.96 -41.10 -10.74
N ASP A 235 -13.43 -42.12 -10.01
CA ASP A 235 -14.68 -42.87 -10.27
C ASP A 235 -15.89 -42.22 -9.64
N PHE A 236 -15.71 -41.48 -8.55
CA PHE A 236 -16.75 -40.74 -7.85
C PHE A 236 -16.31 -39.32 -7.59
N VAL A 237 -17.11 -38.33 -8.03
CA VAL A 237 -16.74 -36.91 -7.97
C VAL A 237 -17.65 -36.14 -7.02
N ILE A 238 -17.05 -35.43 -6.07
CA ILE A 238 -17.67 -34.39 -5.23
C ILE A 238 -17.37 -33.06 -5.89
N GLY A 239 -18.36 -32.23 -6.14
CA GLY A 239 -18.22 -30.93 -6.77
C GLY A 239 -18.69 -29.77 -5.93
N GLY A 240 -17.96 -28.66 -6.05
CA GLY A 240 -18.38 -27.35 -5.51
C GLY A 240 -18.44 -26.31 -6.61
N TYR A 241 -19.58 -25.67 -6.81
CA TYR A 241 -19.72 -24.64 -7.84
C TYR A 241 -20.12 -23.28 -7.25
N THR A 242 -19.25 -22.30 -7.42
CA THR A 242 -19.46 -20.89 -7.02
C THR A 242 -19.39 -19.94 -8.23
N GLY A 243 -19.49 -20.47 -9.43
CA GLY A 243 -19.20 -19.79 -10.70
C GLY A 243 -20.19 -18.69 -11.08
N PHE A 244 -20.43 -18.63 -12.38
CA PHE A 244 -21.20 -17.54 -12.97
C PHE A 244 -22.69 -17.89 -13.07
N ARG A 245 -23.53 -16.87 -13.03
CA ARG A 245 -24.87 -16.86 -13.59
C ARG A 245 -24.98 -15.82 -14.69
N LEU A 246 -25.86 -16.03 -15.63
CA LEU A 246 -26.14 -15.00 -16.62
C LEU A 246 -26.99 -13.88 -16.01
N PHE A 247 -26.66 -12.66 -16.35
CA PHE A 247 -27.47 -11.50 -16.03
C PHE A 247 -28.73 -11.47 -16.89
N THR A 248 -29.81 -11.00 -16.31
CA THR A 248 -31.06 -10.70 -17.03
C THR A 248 -30.89 -9.43 -17.88
N LYS A 249 -31.78 -9.21 -18.85
CA LYS A 249 -31.78 -8.00 -19.68
C LYS A 249 -31.77 -6.71 -18.85
N LYS A 250 -32.48 -6.71 -17.71
CA LYS A 250 -32.53 -5.55 -16.79
C LYS A 250 -31.22 -5.31 -16.02
N GLU A 251 -30.40 -6.32 -15.87
CA GLU A 251 -29.13 -6.22 -15.14
C GLU A 251 -27.97 -5.78 -16.04
N ILE A 252 -28.09 -5.96 -17.36
CA ILE A 252 -27.05 -5.59 -18.36
C ILE A 252 -27.19 -4.10 -18.72
N GLU A 253 -26.84 -3.21 -17.77
CA GLU A 253 -27.07 -1.77 -17.91
C GLU A 253 -25.80 -0.96 -18.25
N ASN A 254 -24.61 -1.60 -18.22
CA ASN A 254 -23.34 -0.90 -18.46
C ASN A 254 -22.32 -1.79 -19.19
N PRO A 255 -21.32 -1.20 -19.88
CA PRO A 255 -20.32 -1.94 -20.65
C PRO A 255 -19.56 -3.00 -19.85
N MET A 256 -19.30 -2.76 -18.58
CA MET A 256 -18.57 -3.72 -17.73
C MET A 256 -19.40 -4.99 -17.46
N LYS A 257 -20.71 -4.83 -17.24
CA LYS A 257 -21.61 -6.00 -17.09
C LYS A 257 -21.77 -6.76 -18.42
N MET A 258 -21.72 -6.05 -19.55
CA MET A 258 -21.74 -6.69 -20.87
C MET A 258 -20.48 -7.53 -21.12
N ILE A 259 -19.29 -7.01 -20.82
CA ILE A 259 -18.03 -7.76 -20.88
C ILE A 259 -18.08 -8.99 -19.95
N TYR A 260 -18.54 -8.81 -18.73
CA TYR A 260 -18.75 -9.94 -17.80
C TYR A 260 -19.69 -10.98 -18.37
N GLN A 261 -20.81 -10.55 -18.98
CA GLN A 261 -21.79 -11.47 -19.59
C GLN A 261 -21.21 -12.29 -20.73
N THR A 262 -20.42 -11.69 -21.62
CA THR A 262 -19.78 -12.44 -22.73
C THR A 262 -18.85 -13.55 -22.22
N HIS A 263 -18.11 -13.28 -21.16
CA HIS A 263 -17.29 -14.29 -20.48
C HIS A 263 -18.15 -15.34 -19.77
N ALA A 264 -19.22 -14.92 -19.06
CA ALA A 264 -20.08 -15.79 -18.30
C ALA A 264 -20.87 -16.79 -19.19
N ILE A 265 -21.22 -16.41 -20.43
CA ILE A 265 -21.98 -17.27 -21.35
C ILE A 265 -21.23 -18.60 -21.57
N ARG A 266 -19.95 -18.56 -21.96
CA ARG A 266 -19.12 -19.76 -22.22
C ARG A 266 -18.99 -20.62 -20.96
N SER A 267 -18.71 -19.99 -19.82
CA SER A 267 -18.55 -20.70 -18.55
C SER A 267 -19.84 -21.38 -18.06
N VAL A 268 -21.01 -20.74 -18.26
CA VAL A 268 -22.32 -21.33 -17.88
C VAL A 268 -22.70 -22.46 -18.83
N GLU A 269 -22.37 -22.35 -20.12
CA GLU A 269 -22.61 -23.42 -21.08
C GLU A 269 -21.73 -24.63 -20.78
N ASP A 270 -20.44 -24.44 -20.53
CA ASP A 270 -19.52 -25.50 -20.12
C ASP A 270 -19.99 -26.19 -18.82
N PHE A 271 -20.45 -25.42 -17.83
CA PHE A 271 -20.96 -25.97 -16.57
C PHE A 271 -22.13 -26.93 -16.76
N LYS A 272 -23.00 -26.76 -17.75
CA LYS A 272 -24.11 -27.68 -18.03
C LYS A 272 -23.62 -29.09 -18.34
N HIS A 273 -22.46 -29.21 -18.99
CA HIS A 273 -21.84 -30.51 -19.29
C HIS A 273 -21.05 -31.03 -18.08
N GLN A 274 -20.28 -30.17 -17.45
CA GLN A 274 -19.40 -30.54 -16.34
C GLN A 274 -20.17 -31.03 -15.09
N LYS A 275 -21.31 -30.45 -14.79
CA LYS A 275 -22.11 -30.84 -13.61
C LYS A 275 -22.58 -32.29 -13.66
N GLU A 276 -22.85 -32.84 -14.86
CA GLU A 276 -23.31 -34.22 -15.04
C GLU A 276 -22.22 -35.25 -14.69
N LEU A 277 -20.94 -34.82 -14.61
CA LEU A 277 -19.81 -35.66 -14.21
C LEU A 277 -19.66 -35.78 -12.68
N SER A 278 -20.47 -35.04 -11.92
CA SER A 278 -20.41 -35.03 -10.46
C SER A 278 -21.48 -35.90 -9.83
N ASN A 279 -21.11 -36.79 -8.92
CA ASN A 279 -22.02 -37.63 -8.16
C ASN A 279 -22.71 -36.84 -7.03
N ILE A 280 -21.96 -35.98 -6.33
CA ILE A 280 -22.46 -35.01 -5.36
C ILE A 280 -22.06 -33.63 -5.85
N LEU A 281 -23.02 -32.73 -6.08
CA LEU A 281 -22.75 -31.36 -6.49
C LEU A 281 -23.39 -30.36 -5.54
N VAL A 282 -22.60 -29.52 -4.87
CA VAL A 282 -23.06 -28.40 -4.07
C VAL A 282 -22.99 -27.12 -4.90
N ASP A 283 -24.14 -26.60 -5.33
CA ASP A 283 -24.25 -25.39 -6.13
C ASP A 283 -24.55 -24.18 -5.22
N PHE A 284 -23.58 -23.27 -5.10
CA PHE A 284 -23.66 -22.09 -4.25
C PHE A 284 -24.18 -20.84 -4.99
N VAL A 285 -24.44 -20.89 -6.30
CA VAL A 285 -24.77 -19.68 -7.09
C VAL A 285 -25.99 -18.96 -6.54
N ASN A 286 -27.11 -19.70 -6.34
CA ASN A 286 -28.33 -19.12 -5.81
C ASN A 286 -28.25 -18.74 -4.32
N PRO A 287 -27.67 -19.57 -3.43
CA PRO A 287 -27.45 -19.20 -2.02
C PRO A 287 -26.63 -17.97 -1.79
N LEU A 288 -25.63 -17.71 -2.63
CA LEU A 288 -24.76 -16.53 -2.55
C LEU A 288 -25.47 -15.26 -3.06
N GLY A 289 -26.49 -15.37 -3.89
CA GLY A 289 -27.35 -14.27 -4.33
C GLY A 289 -26.57 -13.12 -4.96
N GLU A 290 -26.63 -11.94 -4.34
CA GLU A 290 -26.01 -10.71 -4.83
C GLU A 290 -24.49 -10.60 -4.51
N ILE A 291 -23.92 -11.57 -3.81
CA ILE A 291 -22.49 -11.56 -3.51
C ILE A 291 -21.69 -11.71 -4.80
N THR A 292 -20.75 -10.79 -5.01
CA THR A 292 -19.93 -10.73 -6.22
C THR A 292 -18.55 -11.37 -6.00
N THR A 293 -17.83 -11.58 -7.09
CA THR A 293 -16.44 -12.08 -7.08
C THR A 293 -15.47 -11.14 -6.36
N LYS A 294 -15.84 -9.84 -6.16
CA LYS A 294 -15.00 -8.79 -5.55
C LYS A 294 -15.25 -8.62 -4.04
N ASP A 295 -16.25 -9.26 -3.47
CA ASP A 295 -16.70 -9.07 -2.08
C ASP A 295 -15.82 -9.83 -1.06
N PHE A 296 -14.50 -9.67 -1.15
CA PHE A 296 -13.54 -10.31 -0.24
C PHE A 296 -13.73 -9.90 1.23
N ASP A 297 -14.26 -8.72 1.49
CA ASP A 297 -14.59 -8.25 2.84
C ASP A 297 -15.77 -8.99 3.49
N LYS A 298 -16.62 -9.65 2.68
CA LYS A 298 -17.77 -10.45 3.11
C LYS A 298 -17.42 -11.91 3.39
N PHE A 299 -16.13 -12.29 3.43
CA PHE A 299 -15.69 -13.69 3.56
C PHE A 299 -16.38 -14.45 4.70
N ARG A 300 -16.64 -13.80 5.85
CA ARG A 300 -17.35 -14.43 6.98
C ARG A 300 -18.76 -14.86 6.63
N LYS A 301 -19.50 -14.00 5.92
CA LYS A 301 -20.85 -14.29 5.44
C LYS A 301 -20.84 -15.40 4.40
N ILE A 302 -19.88 -15.36 3.47
CA ILE A 302 -19.72 -16.33 2.39
C ILE A 302 -19.45 -17.73 2.96
N ILE A 303 -18.47 -17.86 3.87
CA ILE A 303 -18.16 -19.14 4.52
C ILE A 303 -19.38 -19.69 5.27
N LYS A 304 -20.11 -18.85 6.01
CA LYS A 304 -21.31 -19.28 6.72
C LYS A 304 -22.41 -19.77 5.78
N ILE A 305 -22.63 -19.11 4.63
CA ILE A 305 -23.54 -19.57 3.58
C ILE A 305 -23.07 -20.92 3.04
N GLY A 306 -21.75 -21.06 2.77
CA GLY A 306 -21.15 -22.30 2.33
C GLY A 306 -21.37 -23.46 3.29
N GLU A 307 -21.18 -23.24 4.60
CA GLU A 307 -21.43 -24.25 5.64
C GLU A 307 -22.93 -24.65 5.70
N ILE A 308 -23.85 -23.68 5.56
CA ILE A 308 -25.31 -23.94 5.57
C ILE A 308 -25.72 -24.74 4.33
N GLU A 309 -25.24 -24.36 3.15
CA GLU A 309 -25.58 -24.99 1.89
C GLU A 309 -25.01 -26.41 1.80
N ALA A 310 -23.74 -26.61 2.14
CA ALA A 310 -23.15 -27.95 2.19
C ALA A 310 -23.88 -28.87 3.16
N LYS A 311 -24.40 -28.34 4.28
CA LYS A 311 -25.19 -29.13 5.25
C LYS A 311 -26.55 -29.65 4.70
N LYS A 312 -27.12 -29.03 3.67
CA LYS A 312 -28.33 -29.55 3.00
C LYS A 312 -28.06 -30.86 2.27
N HIS A 313 -26.77 -31.09 1.89
CA HIS A 313 -26.30 -32.31 1.28
C HIS A 313 -25.78 -33.34 2.30
N LEU A 314 -26.01 -33.14 3.62
CA LEU A 314 -25.54 -34.03 4.68
C LEU A 314 -25.92 -35.51 4.46
N PRO A 315 -27.16 -35.86 4.03
CA PRO A 315 -27.52 -37.25 3.77
C PRO A 315 -26.63 -37.91 2.70
N GLU A 316 -26.31 -37.18 1.63
CA GLU A 316 -25.44 -37.64 0.53
C GLU A 316 -24.00 -37.88 1.01
N PHE A 317 -23.47 -36.95 1.81
CA PHE A 317 -22.12 -37.06 2.39
C PHE A 317 -22.06 -38.20 3.43
N VAL A 318 -23.06 -38.36 4.27
CA VAL A 318 -23.13 -39.44 5.25
C VAL A 318 -23.15 -40.79 4.56
N ALA A 319 -23.97 -40.95 3.51
CA ALA A 319 -24.07 -42.19 2.74
C ALA A 319 -22.72 -42.55 2.10
N LEU A 320 -22.01 -41.57 1.56
CA LEU A 320 -20.63 -41.75 1.03
C LEU A 320 -19.67 -42.16 2.13
N ALA A 321 -19.66 -41.48 3.26
CA ALA A 321 -18.79 -41.79 4.39
C ALA A 321 -19.03 -43.20 4.95
N GLU A 322 -20.31 -43.64 5.01
CA GLU A 322 -20.66 -44.97 5.41
C GLU A 322 -20.22 -46.04 4.41
N ALA A 323 -20.40 -45.77 3.10
CA ALA A 323 -19.90 -46.65 2.04
C ALA A 323 -18.37 -46.84 2.13
N GLN A 324 -17.61 -45.78 2.29
CA GLN A 324 -16.17 -45.81 2.50
C GLN A 324 -15.81 -46.60 3.79
N ARG A 325 -16.51 -46.34 4.88
CA ARG A 325 -16.29 -47.03 6.17
C ARG A 325 -16.53 -48.55 6.11
N LYS A 326 -17.60 -48.97 5.44
CA LYS A 326 -17.91 -50.38 5.21
C LYS A 326 -16.83 -51.12 4.45
N LEU A 327 -16.10 -50.41 3.58
CA LEU A 327 -14.96 -50.93 2.81
C LEU A 327 -13.62 -50.83 3.54
N GLY A 328 -13.61 -50.26 4.76
CA GLY A 328 -12.39 -50.05 5.55
C GLY A 328 -11.51 -48.92 5.00
N ILE A 329 -12.04 -48.07 4.16
CA ILE A 329 -11.35 -46.88 3.64
C ILE A 329 -11.27 -45.84 4.75
N LYS A 330 -10.04 -45.44 5.12
CA LYS A 330 -9.77 -44.38 6.11
C LYS A 330 -8.96 -43.30 5.47
N TYR A 331 -9.22 -42.09 5.86
CA TYR A 331 -8.40 -40.95 5.52
C TYR A 331 -8.04 -40.15 6.77
N GLU A 332 -6.74 -39.95 6.96
CA GLU A 332 -6.21 -39.06 7.99
C GLU A 332 -5.68 -37.79 7.28
N HIS A 333 -6.19 -36.66 7.71
CA HIS A 333 -5.79 -35.38 7.15
C HIS A 333 -4.57 -34.84 7.93
N THR A 334 -3.39 -35.02 7.38
CA THR A 334 -2.12 -34.57 7.98
C THR A 334 -1.39 -33.59 7.07
N MET A 335 -0.94 -32.48 7.64
CA MET A 335 -0.17 -31.49 6.89
C MET A 335 1.20 -32.05 6.48
N ILE A 336 1.70 -31.61 5.32
CA ILE A 336 3.08 -31.85 4.92
C ILE A 336 4.00 -31.16 5.92
N GLU A 337 4.93 -31.93 6.51
CA GLU A 337 5.96 -31.40 7.39
C GLU A 337 7.01 -30.65 6.58
N GLU A 338 7.54 -29.59 7.16
CA GLU A 338 8.62 -28.84 6.54
C GLU A 338 9.92 -29.61 6.58
N VAL A 339 10.56 -29.77 5.41
CA VAL A 339 11.92 -30.30 5.32
C VAL A 339 12.91 -29.13 5.30
N GLN A 340 13.83 -29.12 6.25
CA GLN A 340 14.86 -28.09 6.39
C GLN A 340 16.03 -28.35 5.43
N LEU A 341 15.83 -28.03 4.15
CA LEU A 341 16.86 -28.14 3.12
C LEU A 341 17.62 -26.81 2.96
N PRO A 342 18.96 -26.84 2.84
CA PRO A 342 19.74 -25.63 2.58
C PRO A 342 19.47 -25.09 1.16
N THR A 343 19.52 -23.77 1.01
CA THR A 343 19.55 -23.10 -0.29
C THR A 343 20.99 -23.11 -0.80
N VAL A 344 21.30 -24.02 -1.72
CA VAL A 344 22.68 -24.25 -2.19
C VAL A 344 23.11 -23.24 -3.26
N LYS A 345 22.14 -22.64 -3.97
CA LYS A 345 22.40 -21.69 -5.07
C LYS A 345 21.27 -20.69 -5.25
N PHE A 346 21.62 -19.47 -5.64
CA PHE A 346 20.69 -18.45 -6.13
C PHE A 346 20.84 -18.29 -7.65
N THR A 347 19.70 -18.24 -8.36
CA THR A 347 19.67 -17.82 -9.78
C THR A 347 18.82 -16.55 -9.89
N PHE A 348 19.12 -15.72 -10.88
CA PHE A 348 18.42 -14.45 -11.11
C PHE A 348 17.94 -14.42 -12.55
N ASN A 349 16.64 -14.18 -12.73
CA ASN A 349 15.96 -14.31 -14.00
C ASN A 349 15.01 -13.12 -14.22
N GLU A 350 14.78 -12.78 -15.48
CA GLU A 350 13.65 -11.95 -15.89
C GLU A 350 12.32 -12.72 -15.67
N GLU A 351 11.18 -12.05 -15.72
CA GLU A 351 9.86 -12.67 -15.46
C GLU A 351 9.55 -13.83 -16.43
N ASP A 352 10.06 -13.78 -17.66
CA ASP A 352 9.89 -14.81 -18.69
C ASP A 352 10.81 -16.04 -18.54
N GLY A 353 11.65 -16.06 -17.51
CA GLY A 353 12.59 -17.13 -17.21
C GLY A 353 13.97 -16.97 -17.86
N THR A 354 14.19 -15.93 -18.68
CA THR A 354 15.52 -15.66 -19.24
C THR A 354 16.50 -15.24 -18.15
N PRO A 355 17.74 -15.80 -18.12
CA PRO A 355 18.72 -15.43 -17.10
C PRO A 355 19.10 -13.93 -17.18
N MET A 356 19.21 -13.28 -16.05
CA MET A 356 19.75 -11.93 -15.98
C MET A 356 21.25 -11.93 -16.31
N THR A 357 21.68 -10.98 -17.13
CA THR A 357 23.07 -10.88 -17.62
C THR A 357 23.87 -9.74 -16.98
N ASP A 358 23.22 -8.76 -16.34
CA ASP A 358 23.90 -7.65 -15.66
C ASP A 358 24.45 -8.11 -14.31
N ALA A 359 25.75 -8.42 -14.28
CA ALA A 359 26.44 -8.86 -13.06
C ALA A 359 26.43 -7.81 -11.94
N ALA A 360 26.42 -6.51 -12.29
CA ALA A 360 26.38 -5.44 -11.31
C ALA A 360 25.00 -5.36 -10.63
N GLU A 361 23.94 -5.52 -11.40
CA GLU A 361 22.57 -5.56 -10.89
C GLU A 361 22.36 -6.80 -10.00
N ILE A 362 22.80 -7.98 -10.43
CA ILE A 362 22.75 -9.22 -9.64
C ILE A 362 23.46 -9.04 -8.29
N GLU A 363 24.64 -8.43 -8.29
CA GLU A 363 25.39 -8.19 -7.05
C GLU A 363 24.66 -7.23 -6.09
N VAL A 364 23.99 -6.20 -6.62
CA VAL A 364 23.12 -5.33 -5.81
C VAL A 364 21.97 -6.12 -5.19
N MET A 365 21.29 -6.97 -5.99
CA MET A 365 20.19 -7.80 -5.50
C MET A 365 20.66 -8.76 -4.40
N LYS A 366 21.79 -9.46 -4.58
CA LYS A 366 22.38 -10.36 -3.56
C LYS A 366 22.63 -9.62 -2.25
N ARG A 367 23.22 -8.44 -2.30
CA ARG A 367 23.49 -7.61 -1.11
C ARG A 367 22.20 -7.15 -0.43
N GLN A 368 21.20 -6.74 -1.20
CA GLN A 368 19.91 -6.32 -0.63
C GLN A 368 19.18 -7.52 -0.01
N MET A 369 19.23 -8.69 -0.62
CA MET A 369 18.68 -9.92 -0.04
C MET A 369 19.35 -10.25 1.30
N GLY A 370 20.67 -10.10 1.40
CA GLY A 370 21.44 -10.44 2.60
C GLY A 370 21.38 -11.93 2.96
N LEU A 371 21.11 -12.80 1.98
CA LEU A 371 21.13 -14.26 2.11
C LEU A 371 22.46 -14.81 1.59
N THR A 372 22.90 -15.94 2.14
CA THR A 372 24.10 -16.65 1.72
C THR A 372 23.77 -18.08 1.31
N GLU A 373 24.46 -18.59 0.30
CA GLU A 373 24.31 -19.98 -0.15
C GLU A 373 24.77 -20.99 0.92
N GLY A 374 24.20 -22.17 0.90
CA GLY A 374 24.52 -23.26 1.84
C GLY A 374 23.77 -23.20 3.17
N LYS A 375 22.82 -22.27 3.36
CA LYS A 375 22.03 -22.11 4.59
C LYS A 375 20.55 -22.44 4.38
N TYR A 376 19.93 -22.92 5.45
CA TYR A 376 18.48 -23.00 5.55
C TYR A 376 17.89 -21.64 5.91
N TYR A 377 16.75 -21.32 5.33
CA TYR A 377 15.95 -20.11 5.59
C TYR A 377 14.48 -20.48 5.71
N ASP A 378 13.79 -19.88 6.68
CA ASP A 378 12.35 -19.94 6.80
C ASP A 378 11.65 -18.99 5.83
N ALA A 379 10.34 -19.18 5.66
CA ALA A 379 9.52 -18.36 4.75
C ALA A 379 9.59 -16.86 5.06
N GLN A 380 9.61 -16.50 6.34
CA GLN A 380 9.64 -15.10 6.75
C GLN A 380 10.96 -14.43 6.34
N THR A 381 12.08 -15.09 6.64
CA THR A 381 13.43 -14.58 6.29
C THR A 381 13.57 -14.38 4.77
N VAL A 382 13.07 -15.34 3.97
CA VAL A 382 13.11 -15.24 2.51
C VAL A 382 12.22 -14.11 2.01
N ASN A 383 10.97 -14.02 2.48
CA ASN A 383 10.07 -12.95 2.07
C ASN A 383 10.62 -11.56 2.44
N GLU A 384 11.26 -11.43 3.62
CA GLU A 384 11.93 -10.19 4.02
C GLU A 384 13.10 -9.83 3.10
N ALA A 385 13.84 -10.83 2.62
CA ALA A 385 14.91 -10.63 1.64
C ALA A 385 14.37 -10.16 0.28
N ILE A 386 13.29 -10.76 -0.19
CA ILE A 386 12.59 -10.38 -1.43
C ILE A 386 11.98 -8.98 -1.30
N ASP A 387 11.36 -8.65 -0.16
CA ASP A 387 10.84 -7.31 0.14
C ASP A 387 11.92 -6.23 0.02
N ARG A 388 13.15 -6.50 0.50
CA ARG A 388 14.27 -5.54 0.39
C ARG A 388 14.63 -5.25 -1.06
N VAL A 389 14.64 -6.27 -1.93
CA VAL A 389 14.88 -6.09 -3.38
C VAL A 389 13.73 -5.33 -4.03
N PHE A 390 12.49 -5.70 -3.73
CA PHE A 390 11.31 -4.99 -4.23
C PHE A 390 11.26 -3.54 -3.74
N GLY A 391 11.71 -3.28 -2.50
CA GLY A 391 11.77 -1.95 -1.87
C GLY A 391 12.69 -0.96 -2.58
N MET A 392 13.58 -1.41 -3.47
CA MET A 392 14.39 -0.55 -4.35
C MET A 392 13.54 0.16 -5.43
N ARG A 393 12.31 -0.28 -5.66
CA ARG A 393 11.34 0.28 -6.62
C ARG A 393 11.83 0.30 -8.08
N GLN A 394 12.81 -0.54 -8.41
CA GLN A 394 13.27 -0.79 -9.78
C GLN A 394 12.44 -1.88 -10.48
N TYR A 395 11.71 -2.67 -9.71
CA TYR A 395 10.88 -3.78 -10.17
C TYR A 395 9.42 -3.56 -9.82
N LEU A 396 8.53 -3.99 -10.71
CA LEU A 396 7.08 -4.06 -10.48
C LEU A 396 6.73 -5.27 -9.62
N LYS A 397 7.51 -6.36 -9.76
CA LYS A 397 7.35 -7.59 -9.01
C LYS A 397 8.70 -8.28 -8.85
N VAL A 398 8.93 -8.87 -7.67
CA VAL A 398 10.04 -9.78 -7.38
C VAL A 398 9.46 -10.99 -6.69
N TYR A 399 9.72 -12.18 -7.20
CA TYR A 399 9.25 -13.41 -6.61
C TYR A 399 10.29 -14.52 -6.74
N TYR A 400 10.06 -15.63 -6.08
CA TYR A 400 10.99 -16.75 -6.10
C TYR A 400 10.26 -18.08 -6.22
N THR A 401 10.97 -19.06 -6.72
CA THR A 401 10.59 -20.48 -6.73
C THR A 401 11.74 -21.33 -6.24
N TYR A 402 11.46 -22.58 -5.90
CA TYR A 402 12.49 -23.55 -5.57
C TYR A 402 12.51 -24.69 -6.58
N THR A 403 13.71 -25.15 -6.93
CA THR A 403 13.96 -26.41 -7.65
C THR A 403 14.93 -27.27 -6.86
N ASN A 404 14.75 -28.59 -6.94
CA ASN A 404 15.59 -29.54 -6.22
C ASN A 404 16.99 -29.63 -6.81
N ALA A 405 18.00 -29.73 -5.95
CA ALA A 405 19.39 -30.07 -6.28
C ALA A 405 19.80 -31.30 -5.44
N ASN A 406 20.96 -31.90 -5.77
CA ASN A 406 21.42 -33.13 -5.10
C ASN A 406 21.61 -32.97 -3.58
N ASP A 407 22.00 -31.77 -3.14
CA ASP A 407 22.39 -31.44 -1.77
C ASP A 407 21.55 -30.29 -1.14
N GLY A 408 20.41 -29.97 -1.75
CA GLY A 408 19.52 -28.94 -1.22
C GLY A 408 18.57 -28.38 -2.26
N LEU A 409 18.33 -27.08 -2.19
CA LEU A 409 17.41 -26.35 -3.07
C LEU A 409 18.13 -25.22 -3.81
N VAL A 410 17.81 -25.06 -5.08
CA VAL A 410 18.14 -23.85 -5.85
C VAL A 410 16.97 -22.87 -5.69
N MET A 411 17.24 -21.66 -5.21
CA MET A 411 16.26 -20.58 -5.21
C MET A 411 16.38 -19.78 -6.48
N ASN A 412 15.34 -19.80 -7.29
CA ASN A 412 15.26 -19.05 -8.52
C ASN A 412 14.50 -17.76 -8.27
N ILE A 413 15.17 -16.62 -8.39
CA ILE A 413 14.61 -15.27 -8.21
C ILE A 413 14.21 -14.73 -9.58
N PHE A 414 13.00 -14.22 -9.68
CA PHE A 414 12.44 -13.65 -10.90
C PHE A 414 12.07 -12.19 -10.68
N VAL A 415 12.33 -11.35 -11.68
CA VAL A 415 12.00 -9.93 -11.62
C VAL A 415 11.17 -9.49 -12.82
N LYS A 416 10.17 -8.68 -12.57
CA LYS A 416 9.47 -7.90 -13.59
C LYS A 416 9.93 -6.45 -13.48
N ARG A 417 10.58 -5.94 -14.51
CA ARG A 417 11.16 -4.60 -14.49
C ARG A 417 10.06 -3.53 -14.50
N ALA A 418 10.21 -2.51 -13.66
CA ALA A 418 9.42 -1.28 -13.78
C ALA A 418 9.81 -0.53 -15.07
N LYS A 419 8.85 0.14 -15.69
CA LYS A 419 9.17 1.05 -16.80
C LYS A 419 10.01 2.20 -16.26
N LYS A 420 10.94 2.70 -17.08
CA LYS A 420 11.86 3.78 -16.67
C LYS A 420 11.15 5.07 -16.30
N GLY A 421 10.02 5.35 -16.94
CA GLY A 421 9.21 6.54 -16.70
C GLY A 421 7.87 6.21 -16.02
N ALA A 422 7.42 7.09 -15.14
CA ALA A 422 6.10 7.08 -14.53
C ALA A 422 5.51 8.49 -14.47
N PHE A 423 4.25 8.62 -14.86
CA PHE A 423 3.44 9.82 -14.70
C PHE A 423 2.42 9.56 -13.59
N LYS A 424 2.41 10.42 -12.55
CA LYS A 424 1.62 10.19 -11.34
C LYS A 424 0.74 11.37 -11.03
N LEU A 425 -0.45 11.08 -10.52
CA LEU A 425 -1.45 12.08 -10.18
C LEU A 425 -1.96 11.90 -8.74
N ALA A 426 -2.12 13.01 -8.05
CA ALA A 426 -2.82 13.07 -6.77
C ALA A 426 -3.68 14.31 -6.69
N LEU A 427 -4.67 14.28 -5.79
CA LEU A 427 -5.55 15.39 -5.47
C LEU A 427 -5.37 15.74 -4.00
N HIS A 428 -5.52 17.01 -3.68
CA HIS A 428 -5.64 17.45 -2.30
C HIS A 428 -6.63 18.62 -2.16
N TYR A 429 -7.19 18.68 -0.99
CA TYR A 429 -7.92 19.83 -0.48
C TYR A 429 -7.66 19.95 1.01
N ASP A 430 -7.47 21.14 1.48
CA ASP A 430 -7.60 21.46 2.88
C ASP A 430 -8.08 22.88 3.10
N THR A 431 -8.58 23.13 4.32
CA THR A 431 -9.18 24.42 4.67
C THR A 431 -8.17 25.56 4.74
N GLU A 432 -6.87 25.28 4.69
CA GLU A 432 -5.81 26.31 4.72
C GLU A 432 -5.13 26.50 3.37
N GLN A 433 -5.04 25.46 2.55
CA GLN A 433 -4.32 25.48 1.27
C GLN A 433 -5.21 25.40 0.02
N SER A 434 -6.54 25.28 0.21
CA SER A 434 -7.49 25.13 -0.89
C SER A 434 -7.30 23.82 -1.67
N VAL A 435 -7.90 23.73 -2.89
CA VAL A 435 -7.82 22.55 -3.75
C VAL A 435 -6.59 22.60 -4.64
N GLY A 436 -5.99 21.45 -4.89
CA GLY A 436 -4.88 21.32 -5.83
C GLY A 436 -4.76 19.93 -6.46
N ILE A 437 -4.05 19.90 -7.59
CA ILE A 437 -3.69 18.69 -8.31
C ILE A 437 -2.18 18.57 -8.30
N ILE A 438 -1.68 17.47 -7.74
CA ILE A 438 -0.26 17.14 -7.76
C ILE A 438 0.00 16.28 -8.99
N VAL A 439 0.91 16.74 -9.83
CA VAL A 439 1.42 16.03 -11.01
C VAL A 439 2.89 15.71 -10.76
N ASN A 440 3.26 14.45 -10.92
CA ASN A 440 4.65 14.02 -10.82
C ASN A 440 5.06 13.26 -12.08
N TYR A 441 6.23 13.59 -12.57
CA TYR A 441 6.95 12.82 -13.58
C TYR A 441 8.23 12.27 -12.96
N THR A 442 8.33 10.95 -12.91
CA THR A 442 9.53 10.24 -12.44
C THR A 442 10.17 9.54 -13.63
N TYR A 443 11.50 9.65 -13.80
CA TYR A 443 12.23 8.92 -14.82
C TYR A 443 13.53 8.38 -14.25
N ARG A 444 13.82 7.09 -14.52
CA ARG A 444 15.00 6.39 -14.03
C ARG A 444 16.02 6.21 -15.15
N ASN A 445 17.30 6.27 -14.80
CA ASN A 445 18.42 6.07 -15.73
C ASN A 445 18.39 7.05 -16.92
N ILE A 446 18.14 8.36 -16.64
CA ILE A 446 17.99 9.38 -17.69
C ILE A 446 19.35 9.88 -18.19
N ILE A 447 20.31 10.16 -17.30
CA ILE A 447 21.64 10.68 -17.62
C ILE A 447 22.68 9.58 -17.41
N LEU A 448 22.69 9.01 -16.21
CA LEU A 448 23.59 7.93 -15.82
C LEU A 448 22.76 6.73 -15.34
N ASN A 449 23.32 5.55 -15.44
CA ASN A 449 22.70 4.36 -14.87
C ASN A 449 22.56 4.54 -13.34
N ARG A 450 21.48 3.96 -12.78
CA ARG A 450 21.17 4.03 -11.35
C ARG A 450 20.88 5.46 -10.87
N SER A 451 20.28 6.26 -11.76
CA SER A 451 19.79 7.60 -11.44
C SER A 451 18.26 7.65 -11.42
N ARG A 452 17.74 8.67 -10.73
CA ARG A 452 16.31 8.98 -10.70
C ARG A 452 16.09 10.48 -10.81
N PHE A 453 15.33 10.89 -11.78
CA PHE A 453 14.85 12.27 -11.94
C PHE A 453 13.40 12.36 -11.51
N LEU A 454 13.04 13.43 -10.83
CA LEU A 454 11.72 13.75 -10.36
C LEU A 454 11.37 15.20 -10.73
N ALA A 455 10.23 15.39 -11.36
CA ALA A 455 9.61 16.71 -11.53
C ALA A 455 8.19 16.63 -10.93
N THR A 456 7.93 17.41 -9.89
CA THR A 456 6.62 17.46 -9.22
C THR A 456 6.10 18.88 -9.23
N VAL A 457 4.83 19.04 -9.59
CA VAL A 457 4.13 20.32 -9.61
C VAL A 457 2.81 20.16 -8.85
N ASP A 458 2.52 21.09 -7.96
CA ASP A 458 1.20 21.26 -7.32
C ASP A 458 0.50 22.43 -8.01
N ILE A 459 -0.49 22.11 -8.84
CA ILE A 459 -1.33 23.05 -9.56
C ILE A 459 -2.49 23.43 -8.65
N SER A 460 -2.28 24.45 -7.89
CA SER A 460 -3.22 25.00 -6.92
C SER A 460 -3.14 26.53 -6.93
N GLU A 461 -4.01 27.17 -6.20
CA GLU A 461 -3.91 28.62 -5.95
C GLU A 461 -2.53 29.02 -5.39
N ARG A 462 -1.85 28.07 -4.75
CA ARG A 462 -0.52 28.18 -4.13
C ARG A 462 0.48 27.30 -4.84
N PHE A 463 0.77 27.65 -6.06
CA PHE A 463 1.67 26.88 -6.94
C PHE A 463 2.97 26.47 -6.22
N LYS A 464 3.28 25.18 -6.28
CA LYS A 464 4.54 24.61 -5.77
C LYS A 464 5.20 23.75 -6.84
N ALA A 465 6.51 23.74 -6.88
CA ALA A 465 7.26 22.94 -7.83
C ALA A 465 8.50 22.34 -7.15
N LYS A 466 8.86 21.13 -7.56
CA LYS A 466 10.06 20.42 -7.10
C LYS A 466 10.71 19.71 -8.30
N LEU A 467 11.99 19.93 -8.48
CA LEU A 467 12.85 19.16 -9.37
C LEU A 467 13.89 18.45 -8.50
N ALA A 468 14.10 17.18 -8.69
CA ALA A 468 15.13 16.44 -7.98
C ALA A 468 15.85 15.44 -8.89
N TYR A 469 17.14 15.30 -8.69
CA TYR A 469 17.98 14.31 -9.35
C TYR A 469 18.79 13.55 -8.31
N GLN A 470 18.64 12.24 -8.31
CA GLN A 470 19.34 11.32 -7.42
C GLN A 470 20.26 10.43 -8.23
N GLN A 471 21.52 10.28 -7.80
CA GLN A 471 22.50 9.40 -8.42
C GLN A 471 23.16 8.50 -7.39
N PHE A 472 23.00 7.20 -7.52
CA PHE A 472 23.77 6.23 -6.73
C PHE A 472 25.21 6.17 -7.24
N LEU A 473 26.14 6.26 -6.31
CA LEU A 473 27.58 6.38 -6.59
C LEU A 473 28.33 5.05 -6.34
N ASP A 474 27.80 4.18 -5.48
CA ASP A 474 28.37 2.90 -5.14
C ASP A 474 27.55 1.72 -5.69
N LYS A 475 28.17 0.55 -5.86
CA LYS A 475 27.51 -0.67 -6.35
C LYS A 475 26.46 -1.26 -5.36
N GLY A 476 26.38 -0.77 -4.14
CA GLY A 476 25.49 -1.29 -3.10
C GLY A 476 24.22 -0.47 -2.88
N ASP A 477 23.99 0.58 -3.65
CA ASP A 477 22.92 1.58 -3.45
C ASP A 477 22.92 2.18 -2.03
N ARG A 478 24.13 2.34 -1.44
CA ARG A 478 24.29 2.94 -0.12
C ARG A 478 24.63 4.41 -0.18
N LEU A 479 25.53 4.78 -1.11
CA LEU A 479 26.00 6.16 -1.27
C LEU A 479 25.32 6.78 -2.48
N TRP A 480 24.63 7.93 -2.27
CA TRP A 480 24.03 8.67 -3.39
C TRP A 480 24.14 10.18 -3.24
N LEU A 481 24.25 10.83 -4.38
CA LEU A 481 24.15 12.28 -4.52
C LEU A 481 22.69 12.65 -4.76
N ASP A 482 22.23 13.69 -4.07
CA ASP A 482 20.91 14.28 -4.22
C ASP A 482 21.03 15.75 -4.61
N LEU A 483 20.43 16.14 -5.74
CA LEU A 483 20.29 17.50 -6.20
C LEU A 483 18.81 17.86 -6.21
N GLU A 484 18.43 18.93 -5.54
CA GLU A 484 17.03 19.34 -5.46
C GLU A 484 16.88 20.85 -5.67
N ALA A 485 15.91 21.24 -6.47
CA ALA A 485 15.40 22.60 -6.54
C ALA A 485 13.92 22.59 -6.21
N LYS A 486 13.50 23.45 -5.28
CA LYS A 486 12.12 23.49 -4.79
C LYS A 486 11.64 24.94 -4.72
N MET A 487 10.41 25.18 -5.15
CA MET A 487 9.71 26.46 -5.03
C MET A 487 8.37 26.25 -4.31
N ILE A 488 8.10 27.07 -3.32
CA ILE A 488 6.84 27.08 -2.56
C ILE A 488 6.29 28.50 -2.54
N ASN A 489 5.01 28.66 -2.87
CA ASN A 489 4.25 29.88 -2.64
C ASN A 489 3.20 29.61 -1.55
N LEU A 490 3.07 30.53 -0.60
CA LEU A 490 2.08 30.50 0.49
C LEU A 490 1.43 31.87 0.59
N LYS A 491 0.11 31.92 0.87
CA LYS A 491 -0.57 33.18 1.17
C LYS A 491 -0.42 33.51 2.66
N SER A 492 -0.53 34.78 3.04
CA SER A 492 -0.36 35.28 4.40
C SER A 492 -1.37 34.74 5.43
N ASN A 493 -2.54 34.28 4.96
CA ASN A 493 -3.50 33.58 5.81
C ASN A 493 -2.94 32.27 6.37
N ASP A 494 -1.84 31.77 5.76
CA ASP A 494 -1.14 30.53 6.15
C ASP A 494 0.05 30.80 7.06
N LEU A 495 0.55 32.04 6.99
CA LEU A 495 1.62 32.57 7.78
C LEU A 495 0.99 33.61 8.72
N ASN A 496 0.47 33.21 9.85
CA ASN A 496 -0.15 34.16 10.78
C ASN A 496 0.92 35.06 11.37
N PHE A 497 1.20 36.19 10.70
CA PHE A 497 1.92 37.34 11.26
C PHE A 497 1.04 38.10 12.29
N ARG A 498 -0.02 37.51 12.80
CA ARG A 498 -0.98 38.13 13.71
C ARG A 498 -0.34 38.73 14.99
N LEU A 499 0.77 38.20 15.44
CA LEU A 499 1.45 38.73 16.63
C LEU A 499 2.00 40.17 16.45
N TYR A 500 2.12 40.64 15.19
CA TYR A 500 2.72 41.93 14.87
C TYR A 500 1.85 42.87 14.02
N SER A 501 0.65 42.46 13.62
CA SER A 501 -0.14 43.16 12.62
C SER A 501 -1.60 43.48 13.02
N ILE A 502 -1.92 43.45 14.26
CA ILE A 502 -3.26 43.82 14.74
C ILE A 502 -3.25 45.32 15.05
N ASN A 503 -4.17 46.08 14.44
CA ASN A 503 -4.45 47.47 14.83
C ASN A 503 -5.07 47.52 16.22
N GLU A 504 -5.01 48.69 16.90
CA GLU A 504 -5.63 48.93 18.23
C GLU A 504 -7.15 48.65 18.19
N ASP A 505 -7.79 48.75 17.01
CA ASP A 505 -9.21 48.44 16.79
C ASP A 505 -9.48 46.95 16.52
N GLY A 506 -8.45 46.08 16.59
CA GLY A 506 -8.56 44.62 16.32
C GLY A 506 -8.62 44.23 14.85
N SER A 507 -8.49 45.15 13.91
CA SER A 507 -8.42 44.84 12.46
C SER A 507 -7.02 44.39 12.05
N ASP A 508 -6.94 43.48 11.04
CA ASP A 508 -5.66 43.05 10.49
C ASP A 508 -4.98 44.19 9.73
N ARG A 509 -3.77 44.59 10.12
CA ARG A 509 -2.98 45.64 9.44
C ARG A 509 -2.53 45.26 8.03
N PHE A 510 -2.36 43.93 7.76
CA PHE A 510 -1.82 43.43 6.51
C PHE A 510 -2.64 42.22 6.05
N PRO A 511 -3.79 42.45 5.38
CA PRO A 511 -4.75 41.35 5.11
C PRO A 511 -4.26 40.31 4.09
N ASN A 512 -3.35 40.62 3.16
CA ASN A 512 -2.97 39.73 2.09
C ASN A 512 -1.51 39.86 1.65
N HIS A 513 -0.69 38.91 2.09
CA HIS A 513 0.70 38.80 1.63
C HIS A 513 0.94 37.47 0.95
N MET A 514 1.89 37.40 0.05
CA MET A 514 2.39 36.19 -0.55
C MET A 514 3.85 35.97 -0.18
N TYR A 515 4.11 34.83 0.41
CA TYR A 515 5.44 34.35 0.72
C TYR A 515 5.88 33.37 -0.38
N ARG A 516 7.06 33.60 -0.95
CA ARG A 516 7.74 32.69 -1.88
C ARG A 516 9.07 32.27 -1.31
N ASN A 517 9.30 30.95 -1.28
CA ASN A 517 10.60 30.38 -0.94
C ASN A 517 11.11 29.51 -2.10
N ILE A 518 12.35 29.73 -2.50
CA ILE A 518 13.04 28.91 -3.50
C ILE A 518 14.31 28.37 -2.82
N THR A 519 14.48 27.06 -2.88
CA THR A 519 15.66 26.37 -2.34
C THR A 519 16.37 25.57 -3.40
N GLY A 520 17.68 25.54 -3.33
CA GLY A 520 18.55 24.66 -4.10
C GLY A 520 19.44 23.86 -3.15
N LYS A 521 19.42 22.52 -3.23
CA LYS A 521 20.13 21.63 -2.31
C LYS A 521 21.04 20.67 -3.06
N ILE A 522 22.23 20.47 -2.52
CA ILE A 522 23.15 19.40 -2.91
C ILE A 522 23.50 18.63 -1.64
N ALA A 523 23.30 17.31 -1.65
CA ALA A 523 23.58 16.47 -0.50
C ALA A 523 24.19 15.13 -0.90
N LEU A 524 25.17 14.69 -0.12
CA LEU A 524 25.70 13.33 -0.16
C LEU A 524 25.07 12.53 0.96
N ASN A 525 24.47 11.38 0.63
CA ASN A 525 23.71 10.56 1.53
C ASN A 525 24.30 9.15 1.61
N TYR A 526 24.30 8.57 2.80
CA TYR A 526 24.79 7.23 3.04
C TYR A 526 23.76 6.39 3.83
N ASN A 527 23.26 5.32 3.21
CA ASN A 527 22.36 4.36 3.85
C ASN A 527 23.13 3.52 4.88
N ILE A 528 22.82 3.71 6.16
CA ILE A 528 23.30 2.86 7.26
C ILE A 528 22.53 1.54 7.24
N THR A 529 21.21 1.64 7.06
CA THR A 529 20.28 0.52 6.86
C THR A 529 19.29 0.87 5.74
N PRO A 530 18.48 -0.07 5.23
CA PRO A 530 17.45 0.27 4.25
C PRO A 530 16.44 1.34 4.74
N ASN A 531 16.33 1.53 6.04
CA ASN A 531 15.40 2.46 6.69
C ASN A 531 16.08 3.63 7.40
N ALA A 532 17.41 3.79 7.30
CA ALA A 532 18.14 4.86 7.96
C ALA A 532 19.30 5.36 7.11
N TYR A 533 19.48 6.69 7.04
CA TYR A 533 20.60 7.31 6.35
C TYR A 533 21.18 8.50 7.10
N LEU A 534 22.43 8.79 6.80
CA LEU A 534 23.14 10.00 7.16
C LEU A 534 23.31 10.87 5.92
N SER A 535 23.06 12.17 6.03
CA SER A 535 23.15 13.15 4.95
C SER A 535 24.05 14.31 5.34
N LEU A 536 24.98 14.65 4.48
CA LEU A 536 25.78 15.89 4.56
C LEU A 536 25.52 16.71 3.31
N GLY A 537 25.08 17.95 3.46
CA GLY A 537 24.76 18.77 2.31
C GLY A 537 24.81 20.25 2.56
N THR A 538 24.67 21.00 1.47
CA THR A 538 24.52 22.46 1.46
C THR A 538 23.24 22.83 0.74
N GLU A 539 22.55 23.80 1.29
CA GLU A 539 21.32 24.37 0.73
C GLU A 539 21.47 25.89 0.58
N PHE A 540 21.11 26.38 -0.58
CA PHE A 540 20.85 27.80 -0.84
C PHE A 540 19.33 28.03 -0.70
N SER A 541 18.92 29.06 0.03
CA SER A 541 17.54 29.45 0.18
C SER A 541 17.38 30.93 -0.13
N THR A 542 16.35 31.26 -0.89
CA THR A 542 15.88 32.64 -1.05
C THR A 542 14.40 32.71 -0.77
N GLU A 543 14.02 33.68 0.05
CA GLU A 543 12.64 33.95 0.39
C GLU A 543 12.25 35.38 0.07
N ARG A 544 11.03 35.57 -0.36
CA ARG A 544 10.46 36.86 -0.74
C ARG A 544 9.06 36.98 -0.18
N MET A 545 8.76 38.18 0.33
CA MET A 545 7.41 38.52 0.75
C MET A 545 6.88 39.66 -0.13
N TYR A 546 5.64 39.50 -0.56
CA TYR A 546 4.91 40.46 -1.41
C TYR A 546 3.62 40.88 -0.72
N SER A 547 3.27 42.15 -0.83
CA SER A 547 1.92 42.64 -0.56
C SER A 547 0.97 42.30 -1.70
N LEU A 548 -0.24 41.86 -1.38
CA LEU A 548 -1.33 41.58 -2.35
C LEU A 548 -2.43 42.63 -2.30
N LEU A 549 -2.10 43.91 -2.10
CA LEU A 549 -3.07 45.01 -2.15
C LEU A 549 -3.79 45.04 -3.51
N ASP A 550 -5.08 45.35 -3.50
CA ASP A 550 -5.89 45.44 -4.70
C ASP A 550 -5.34 46.55 -5.63
N LYS A 551 -5.46 46.33 -6.95
CA LYS A 551 -4.99 47.26 -7.98
C LYS A 551 -5.54 48.69 -7.84
N VAL A 552 -6.69 48.83 -7.20
CA VAL A 552 -7.32 50.15 -6.93
C VAL A 552 -6.53 50.92 -5.84
N ASP A 553 -5.99 50.23 -4.86
CA ASP A 553 -5.19 50.87 -3.80
C ASP A 553 -3.74 51.10 -4.25
N GLN A 554 -3.23 50.27 -5.19
CA GLN A 554 -1.91 50.49 -5.83
C GLN A 554 -1.81 51.77 -6.63
N ALA A 555 -2.94 52.19 -7.29
CA ALA A 555 -2.98 53.42 -8.09
C ALA A 555 -2.96 54.70 -7.25
N LYS A 556 -3.14 54.62 -5.95
CA LYS A 556 -3.17 55.75 -5.02
C LYS A 556 -1.80 56.11 -4.42
N VAL A 557 -0.82 55.21 -4.58
CA VAL A 557 0.53 55.39 -3.99
C VAL A 557 1.56 55.46 -5.10
N ASP A 558 2.05 56.66 -5.39
CA ASP A 558 3.17 56.86 -6.30
C ASP A 558 4.43 56.16 -5.75
N ASN A 559 5.04 55.23 -6.51
CA ASN A 559 6.22 54.44 -6.18
C ASN A 559 6.03 53.22 -5.26
N TYR A 560 4.83 52.68 -5.20
CA TYR A 560 4.58 51.50 -4.37
C TYR A 560 5.36 50.22 -4.88
N SER A 561 6.19 49.63 -4.02
CA SER A 561 6.84 48.33 -4.26
C SER A 561 5.98 47.19 -3.69
N ASN A 562 5.51 46.27 -4.53
CA ASN A 562 4.78 45.08 -4.07
C ASN A 562 5.66 44.15 -3.22
N LYS A 563 6.97 44.37 -3.14
CA LYS A 563 7.91 43.58 -2.37
C LYS A 563 8.09 44.21 -0.99
N LEU A 564 8.00 43.37 0.05
CA LEU A 564 8.28 43.77 1.44
C LEU A 564 9.73 43.48 1.78
N TYR A 565 10.22 42.28 1.49
CA TYR A 565 11.60 41.92 1.64
C TYR A 565 12.04 40.82 0.67
N ASP A 566 13.31 40.81 0.37
CA ASP A 566 14.08 39.70 -0.19
C ASP A 566 15.13 39.27 0.85
N HIS A 567 15.21 37.98 1.12
CA HIS A 567 16.24 37.37 1.96
C HIS A 567 16.87 36.17 1.27
N SER A 568 18.17 35.98 1.38
CA SER A 568 18.85 34.78 0.90
C SER A 568 19.99 34.39 1.84
N ASN A 569 20.17 33.09 1.97
CA ASN A 569 21.25 32.51 2.77
C ASN A 569 21.73 31.17 2.22
N PHE A 570 22.84 30.70 2.74
CA PHE A 570 23.32 29.34 2.63
C PHE A 570 23.21 28.67 3.99
N ASN A 571 22.96 27.35 3.99
CA ASN A 571 23.18 26.53 5.14
C ASN A 571 23.90 25.24 4.76
N THR A 572 24.82 24.80 5.62
CA THR A 572 25.40 23.46 5.57
C THR A 572 24.78 22.63 6.69
N PHE A 573 24.36 21.42 6.37
CA PHE A 573 23.65 20.57 7.33
C PHE A 573 24.24 19.16 7.41
N LEU A 574 24.17 18.60 8.61
CA LEU A 574 24.31 17.17 8.88
C LEU A 574 22.95 16.67 9.36
N LYS A 575 22.40 15.66 8.69
CA LYS A 575 21.09 15.08 9.01
C LYS A 575 21.20 13.57 9.17
N PHE A 576 20.55 13.04 10.20
CA PHE A 576 20.27 11.62 10.36
C PHE A 576 18.75 11.42 10.27
N GLU A 577 18.33 10.42 9.52
CA GLU A 577 16.91 10.03 9.45
C GLU A 577 16.77 8.52 9.49
N GLN A 578 15.86 8.04 10.35
CA GLN A 578 15.42 6.65 10.43
C GLN A 578 13.89 6.60 10.39
N ASN A 579 13.33 5.80 9.48
CA ASN A 579 11.89 5.68 9.30
C ASN A 579 11.47 4.21 9.18
N ASN A 580 10.95 3.65 10.28
CA ASN A 580 10.48 2.27 10.39
C ASN A 580 8.95 2.15 10.46
N LEU A 581 8.22 3.18 10.05
CA LEU A 581 6.76 3.19 10.09
C LEU A 581 6.17 2.11 9.18
N ASN A 582 5.17 1.37 9.65
CA ASN A 582 4.52 0.32 8.87
C ASN A 582 3.56 0.85 7.80
N LYS A 583 3.07 2.07 7.93
CA LYS A 583 2.22 2.80 6.97
C LYS A 583 2.64 4.26 6.92
N ARG A 584 2.42 4.93 5.78
CA ARG A 584 2.62 6.38 5.64
C ARG A 584 1.57 7.17 6.40
N TYR A 585 0.29 6.77 6.27
CA TYR A 585 -0.87 7.37 6.95
C TYR A 585 -1.50 6.36 7.90
N PHE A 586 -2.13 6.84 8.96
CA PHE A 586 -2.75 6.00 9.99
C PHE A 586 -1.81 4.91 10.50
N THR A 587 -0.57 5.29 10.75
CA THR A 587 0.50 4.42 11.26
C THR A 587 0.06 3.74 12.55
N THR A 588 0.38 2.45 12.68
CA THR A 588 0.04 1.69 13.87
C THR A 588 1.26 1.11 14.59
N LYS A 589 2.43 1.08 13.94
CA LYS A 589 3.66 0.51 14.51
C LYS A 589 4.90 1.14 13.86
N GLY A 590 5.93 1.31 14.67
CA GLY A 590 7.25 1.77 14.22
C GLY A 590 7.60 3.14 14.77
N ASN A 591 8.75 3.66 14.35
CA ASN A 591 9.23 4.99 14.73
C ASN A 591 9.78 5.75 13.53
N HIS A 592 9.76 7.07 13.63
CA HIS A 592 10.39 7.99 12.69
C HIS A 592 11.20 9.00 13.47
N LEU A 593 12.52 8.84 13.42
CA LEU A 593 13.51 9.71 14.07
C LEU A 593 14.22 10.56 13.03
N GLN A 594 14.25 11.85 13.25
CA GLN A 594 15.00 12.82 12.47
C GLN A 594 15.84 13.69 13.39
N MET A 595 17.13 13.82 13.06
CA MET A 595 18.04 14.72 13.74
C MET A 595 18.76 15.56 12.70
N SER A 596 18.93 16.86 12.94
CA SER A 596 19.77 17.66 12.07
C SER A 596 20.46 18.79 12.83
N THR A 597 21.66 19.10 12.40
CA THR A 597 22.38 20.32 12.76
C THR A 597 22.58 21.13 11.49
N ARG A 598 22.28 22.43 11.52
CA ARG A 598 22.45 23.33 10.38
C ARG A 598 23.30 24.53 10.80
N LEU A 599 24.25 24.89 9.96
CA LEU A 599 25.04 26.12 10.07
C LEU A 599 24.61 27.07 8.96
N TYR A 600 24.00 28.19 9.31
CA TYR A 600 23.57 29.23 8.38
C TYR A 600 24.66 30.29 8.24
N TYR A 601 24.86 30.77 7.01
CA TYR A 601 25.84 31.78 6.67
C TYR A 601 25.51 32.48 5.36
N GLY A 602 26.17 33.59 5.10
CA GLY A 602 26.05 34.35 3.85
C GLY A 602 24.67 35.01 3.70
N ASP A 603 24.06 35.43 4.82
CA ASP A 603 22.78 36.14 4.79
C ASP A 603 22.90 37.42 3.98
N ARG A 604 21.97 37.59 3.05
CA ARG A 604 21.74 38.82 2.27
C ARG A 604 20.28 39.15 2.32
N TYR A 605 19.96 40.39 2.63
CA TYR A 605 18.57 40.82 2.63
C TYR A 605 18.43 42.23 2.07
N LYS A 606 17.25 42.54 1.57
CA LYS A 606 16.84 43.84 1.08
C LYS A 606 15.41 44.07 1.52
N LEU A 607 15.19 45.17 2.20
CA LEU A 607 13.90 45.68 2.58
C LEU A 607 13.42 46.67 1.53
N TYR A 608 12.12 46.61 1.24
CA TYR A 608 11.50 47.52 0.26
C TYR A 608 10.39 48.26 0.97
N ASP A 609 10.20 49.52 0.59
CA ASP A 609 9.13 50.41 1.03
C ASP A 609 8.93 50.50 2.56
N LEU A 610 9.81 51.32 3.14
CA LEU A 610 9.83 51.64 4.56
C LEU A 610 8.61 52.45 5.02
N GLU A 611 7.89 53.15 4.12
CA GLU A 611 6.79 54.07 4.48
C GLU A 611 5.51 53.31 4.82
N THR A 612 5.21 52.19 4.17
CA THR A 612 4.01 51.36 4.48
C THR A 612 4.24 50.43 5.68
N VAL A 613 5.51 50.14 6.01
CA VAL A 613 5.92 49.27 7.11
C VAL A 613 6.42 50.09 8.32
N GLN A 614 6.35 51.39 8.23
CA GLN A 614 6.89 52.36 9.21
C GLN A 614 6.57 52.09 10.69
N PRO A 615 5.42 51.64 11.14
CA PRO A 615 5.21 51.42 12.58
C PRO A 615 6.05 50.27 13.14
N ILE A 616 6.38 49.24 12.31
CA ILE A 616 7.18 48.10 12.77
C ILE A 616 8.66 48.35 12.56
N LEU A 617 9.02 49.01 11.46
CA LEU A 617 10.40 49.28 11.10
C LEU A 617 11.00 50.53 11.78
N ASN A 618 10.22 51.54 12.11
CA ASN A 618 10.69 52.69 12.91
C ASN A 618 11.14 52.32 14.33
N VAL A 619 10.67 51.20 14.85
CA VAL A 619 11.20 50.62 16.09
C VAL A 619 12.49 49.82 15.81
N LEU A 620 12.73 49.40 14.59
CA LEU A 620 13.79 48.46 14.19
C LEU A 620 14.93 49.07 13.36
N LEU A 621 14.69 50.16 12.66
CA LEU A 621 15.65 50.82 11.79
C LEU A 621 15.79 52.30 12.19
N ASN A 622 16.83 52.61 12.93
CA ASN A 622 17.30 53.97 12.96
C ASN A 622 17.87 54.29 11.56
N PRO A 623 17.41 55.34 10.83
CA PRO A 623 17.94 55.69 9.50
C PRO A 623 19.43 55.90 9.42
N GLU A 624 20.09 56.15 10.55
CA GLU A 624 21.54 56.28 10.66
C GLU A 624 22.33 54.97 10.60
N THR A 625 21.62 53.81 10.58
CA THR A 625 22.25 52.46 10.53
C THR A 625 22.22 51.79 9.15
N GLU A 626 21.85 52.49 8.09
CA GLU A 626 21.95 51.99 6.71
C GLU A 626 23.38 51.59 6.42
N GLY A 627 23.66 50.26 6.36
CA GLY A 627 24.96 49.73 5.92
C GLY A 627 25.71 48.79 6.88
N TYR A 628 25.19 48.53 8.08
CA TYR A 628 25.93 47.73 9.09
C TYR A 628 25.34 46.36 9.40
N PHE A 629 24.60 45.75 8.50
CA PHE A 629 24.13 44.40 8.70
C PHE A 629 25.21 43.37 8.30
N ARG A 630 25.86 42.79 9.27
CA ARG A 630 26.83 41.71 9.02
C ARG A 630 26.09 40.38 9.06
N PRO A 631 26.38 39.45 8.12
CA PRO A 631 25.80 38.12 8.12
C PRO A 631 26.11 37.42 9.47
N ARG A 632 25.08 36.80 10.05
CA ARG A 632 25.20 36.02 11.27
C ARG A 632 25.55 34.58 10.92
N ASN A 633 26.45 33.98 11.68
CA ASN A 633 26.60 32.55 11.72
C ASN A 633 25.61 32.05 12.79
N LEU A 634 24.54 31.33 12.33
CA LEU A 634 23.53 30.73 13.18
C LEU A 634 23.69 29.23 13.11
N ILE A 635 23.70 28.58 14.27
CA ILE A 635 23.67 27.12 14.38
C ILE A 635 22.30 26.72 14.89
N SER A 636 21.59 25.84 14.20
CA SER A 636 20.37 25.23 14.68
C SER A 636 20.52 23.73 14.86
N PHE A 637 19.91 23.21 15.91
CA PHE A 637 19.79 21.80 16.20
C PHE A 637 18.33 21.40 16.23
N THR A 638 17.97 20.29 15.59
CA THR A 638 16.61 19.75 15.58
C THR A 638 16.64 18.26 15.86
N LEU A 639 15.73 17.81 16.75
CA LEU A 639 15.38 16.40 16.95
C LEU A 639 13.86 16.29 16.85
N ASN A 640 13.38 15.34 16.07
CA ASN A 640 11.96 15.01 15.95
C ASN A 640 11.80 13.50 15.96
N GLU A 641 11.11 12.97 16.96
CA GLU A 641 10.79 11.56 17.03
C GLU A 641 9.30 11.32 17.15
N ASN A 642 8.77 10.47 16.30
CA ASN A 642 7.43 9.93 16.34
C ASN A 642 7.50 8.43 16.60
N PHE A 643 6.92 7.99 17.71
CA PHE A 643 6.85 6.59 18.09
C PHE A 643 5.41 6.09 18.09
N TYR A 644 5.14 4.95 17.48
CA TYR A 644 3.82 4.32 17.38
C TYR A 644 3.85 2.91 17.95
N HIS A 645 3.00 2.64 18.91
CA HIS A 645 2.89 1.33 19.54
C HIS A 645 1.44 0.83 19.58
N PRO A 646 1.13 -0.35 19.00
CA PRO A 646 -0.20 -0.92 19.09
C PRO A 646 -0.42 -1.53 20.48
N ILE A 647 -1.37 -1.01 21.24
CA ILE A 647 -1.79 -1.56 22.54
C ILE A 647 -2.74 -2.75 22.31
N THR A 648 -3.64 -2.60 21.33
CA THR A 648 -4.55 -3.65 20.89
C THR A 648 -4.67 -3.64 19.37
N ASN A 649 -5.39 -4.59 18.80
CA ASN A 649 -5.68 -4.58 17.35
C ASN A 649 -6.48 -3.34 16.89
N ARG A 650 -7.03 -2.54 17.81
CA ARG A 650 -7.82 -1.34 17.51
C ARG A 650 -7.24 -0.06 18.07
N LEU A 651 -6.37 -0.13 19.06
CA LEU A 651 -5.81 1.03 19.75
C LEU A 651 -4.31 1.11 19.53
N THR A 652 -3.86 2.24 19.01
CA THR A 652 -2.44 2.59 18.86
C THR A 652 -2.16 3.86 19.66
N VAL A 653 -1.09 3.88 20.44
CA VAL A 653 -0.57 5.10 21.08
C VAL A 653 0.52 5.67 20.19
N ARG A 654 0.47 6.98 19.97
CA ARG A 654 1.55 7.76 19.36
C ARG A 654 2.13 8.69 20.44
N ALA A 655 3.45 8.69 20.58
CA ALA A 655 4.21 9.71 21.29
C ALA A 655 5.05 10.50 20.28
N ASN A 656 5.08 11.83 20.42
CA ASN A 656 5.96 12.68 19.63
C ASN A 656 6.78 13.56 20.58
N VAL A 657 8.09 13.62 20.33
CA VAL A 657 9.02 14.54 20.99
C VAL A 657 9.69 15.38 19.90
N PHE A 658 9.69 16.68 20.10
CA PHE A 658 10.38 17.63 19.24
C PHE A 658 11.23 18.58 20.08
N LEU A 659 12.50 18.69 19.71
CA LEU A 659 13.43 19.66 20.27
C LEU A 659 14.07 20.44 19.13
N GLY A 660 13.94 21.76 19.19
CA GLY A 660 14.57 22.67 18.25
C GLY A 660 15.24 23.82 19.02
N ALA A 661 16.48 24.15 18.69
CA ALA A 661 17.18 25.28 19.29
C ALA A 661 18.12 25.91 18.30
N SER A 662 18.09 27.24 18.22
CA SER A 662 19.00 28.05 17.42
C SER A 662 19.93 28.84 18.32
N PHE A 663 21.22 28.83 17.99
CA PHE A 663 22.29 29.46 18.77
C PHE A 663 23.01 30.50 17.89
N GLY A 664 23.16 31.71 18.41
CA GLY A 664 23.87 32.80 17.74
C GLY A 664 24.29 33.85 18.74
N LYS A 665 25.17 34.73 18.34
CA LYS A 665 25.52 35.89 19.15
C LYS A 665 24.57 37.04 18.82
N GLU A 666 23.87 37.56 19.85
CA GLU A 666 23.15 38.82 19.76
C GLU A 666 24.20 39.95 19.71
N ARG A 667 23.98 40.95 18.88
CA ARG A 667 24.75 42.19 18.82
C ARG A 667 23.80 43.36 19.03
N GLU A 668 24.33 44.40 19.64
CA GLU A 668 23.58 45.58 20.10
C GLU A 668 22.82 46.35 19.00
N TYR A 669 23.15 46.07 17.71
CA TYR A 669 22.54 46.73 16.54
C TYR A 669 21.97 45.74 15.50
N ASP A 670 21.74 44.49 15.89
CA ASP A 670 21.20 43.50 14.97
C ASP A 670 19.66 43.56 14.96
N ILE A 671 19.06 43.43 13.77
CA ILE A 671 17.61 43.17 13.69
C ILE A 671 17.35 41.90 14.50
N PRO A 672 16.49 41.92 15.52
CA PRO A 672 16.26 40.75 16.38
C PRO A 672 15.49 39.64 15.69
N TYR A 673 15.17 39.79 14.37
CA TYR A 673 14.35 38.84 13.65
C TYR A 673 15.15 37.97 12.70
N LEU A 674 15.16 36.70 12.98
CA LEU A 674 15.50 35.67 11.98
C LEU A 674 14.36 35.56 10.97
N PHE A 675 14.72 35.30 9.73
CA PHE A 675 13.74 35.06 8.67
C PHE A 675 13.07 33.69 8.85
N LEU A 676 11.90 33.50 8.23
CA LEU A 676 11.07 32.30 8.44
C LEU A 676 11.79 30.99 8.12
N ASN A 677 12.71 31.00 7.16
CA ASN A 677 13.51 29.82 6.80
C ASN A 677 14.61 29.46 7.83
N GLN A 678 14.81 30.31 8.86
CA GLN A 678 15.77 30.11 9.94
C GLN A 678 15.10 29.83 11.28
N LYS A 679 13.76 29.97 11.37
CA LYS A 679 12.95 29.73 12.57
C LYS A 679 12.22 28.38 12.55
N TYR A 680 11.89 27.90 13.73
CA TYR A 680 10.89 26.84 13.90
C TYR A 680 9.51 27.44 13.86
N ASN A 681 8.73 27.04 12.85
CA ASN A 681 7.38 27.59 12.67
C ASN A 681 6.36 26.61 13.25
N LEU A 682 6.00 26.81 14.52
CA LEU A 682 5.10 25.94 15.25
C LEU A 682 3.68 26.05 14.72
N GLY A 683 3.05 24.89 14.47
CA GLY A 683 1.63 24.84 14.12
C GLY A 683 1.30 23.87 12.99
N GLY A 684 0.01 23.64 12.79
CA GLY A 684 -0.55 22.64 11.91
C GLY A 684 -1.02 21.39 12.65
N SER A 685 -1.96 20.67 12.04
CA SER A 685 -2.56 19.47 12.64
C SER A 685 -1.94 18.17 12.14
N GLU A 686 -1.05 18.23 11.15
CA GLU A 686 -0.42 17.06 10.55
C GLU A 686 1.04 17.35 10.21
N TYR A 687 1.91 16.39 10.52
CA TYR A 687 3.31 16.44 10.15
C TYR A 687 3.49 16.41 8.62
N ASN A 688 4.18 17.39 8.09
CA ASN A 688 4.39 17.54 6.63
C ASN A 688 5.81 17.15 6.16
N GLY A 689 6.63 16.54 7.03
CA GLY A 689 8.00 16.13 6.74
C GLY A 689 9.05 17.23 6.86
N ASP A 690 8.68 18.47 7.08
CA ASP A 690 9.59 19.60 7.25
C ASP A 690 10.01 19.71 8.73
N MET A 691 11.31 19.58 8.98
CA MET A 691 11.87 19.63 10.35
C MET A 691 11.81 21.02 11.00
N LEU A 692 11.58 22.08 10.23
CA LEU A 692 11.42 23.42 10.77
C LEU A 692 9.96 23.76 11.08
N ASN A 693 9.00 22.86 10.80
CA ASN A 693 7.57 23.11 11.00
C ASN A 693 6.94 22.03 11.88
N PRO A 694 7.19 22.05 13.22
CA PRO A 694 6.57 21.11 14.14
C PRO A 694 5.05 21.35 14.27
N GLU A 695 4.27 20.27 14.12
CA GLU A 695 2.82 20.32 14.34
C GLU A 695 2.46 20.69 15.79
N PHE A 696 1.35 21.39 16.01
CA PHE A 696 0.83 21.69 17.36
C PHE A 696 -0.69 21.82 17.36
N ASN A 697 -1.37 21.26 18.37
CA ASN A 697 -2.82 21.32 18.47
C ASN A 697 -3.30 22.77 18.67
N GLY A 698 -4.35 23.15 17.92
CA GLY A 698 -4.98 24.46 18.01
C GLY A 698 -4.29 25.57 17.24
N LEU A 699 -3.09 25.33 16.67
CA LEU A 699 -2.39 26.28 15.84
C LEU A 699 -2.58 25.98 14.34
N ARG A 700 -2.67 27.00 13.50
CA ARG A 700 -2.61 26.88 12.05
C ARG A 700 -1.19 26.57 11.59
N GLN A 701 -1.05 26.16 10.34
CA GLN A 701 0.26 25.88 9.79
C GLN A 701 1.17 27.11 9.87
N LYS A 702 2.36 26.93 10.49
CA LYS A 702 3.38 27.97 10.66
C LYS A 702 2.91 29.21 11.46
N GLU A 703 2.03 29.04 12.42
CA GLU A 703 1.43 30.19 13.13
C GLU A 703 2.36 30.91 14.09
N ILE A 704 3.25 30.17 14.80
CA ILE A 704 4.17 30.75 15.76
C ILE A 704 5.61 30.47 15.35
N PRO A 705 6.31 31.46 14.76
CA PRO A 705 7.73 31.35 14.46
C PRO A 705 8.56 31.60 15.73
N VAL A 706 9.46 30.67 16.08
CA VAL A 706 10.31 30.72 17.28
C VAL A 706 11.73 30.28 17.00
N THR A 707 12.68 30.67 17.82
CA THR A 707 14.10 30.27 17.73
C THR A 707 14.40 28.99 18.49
N SER A 708 13.57 28.68 19.51
CA SER A 708 13.69 27.42 20.23
C SER A 708 12.31 26.87 20.62
N VAL A 709 12.20 25.55 20.60
CA VAL A 709 10.97 24.81 20.92
C VAL A 709 11.30 23.46 21.53
N ALA A 710 10.71 23.16 22.67
CA ALA A 710 10.64 21.83 23.25
C ALA A 710 9.18 21.41 23.30
N LYS A 711 8.83 20.32 22.65
CA LYS A 711 7.44 19.86 22.55
C LYS A 711 7.36 18.37 22.87
N ALA A 712 6.33 18.01 23.62
CA ALA A 712 5.88 16.64 23.82
C ALA A 712 4.40 16.52 23.45
N ALA A 713 4.02 15.46 22.77
CA ALA A 713 2.63 15.18 22.46
C ALA A 713 2.33 13.68 22.58
N ILE A 714 1.10 13.37 23.01
CA ILE A 714 0.57 12.01 23.05
C ILE A 714 -0.78 11.96 22.38
N SER A 715 -1.03 10.90 21.62
CA SER A 715 -2.33 10.67 20.99
C SER A 715 -2.71 9.20 21.01
N PHE A 716 -4.02 8.93 21.02
CA PHE A 716 -4.61 7.60 21.11
C PHE A 716 -5.45 7.36 19.87
N GLN A 717 -4.89 6.65 18.87
CA GLN A 717 -5.57 6.33 17.63
C GLN A 717 -6.43 5.09 17.83
N TYR A 718 -7.74 5.26 17.92
CA TYR A 718 -8.72 4.18 18.04
C TYR A 718 -9.40 3.90 16.71
N ARG A 719 -9.31 2.65 16.21
CA ARG A 719 -9.98 2.21 14.99
C ARG A 719 -11.43 1.82 15.27
N ILE A 720 -12.36 2.73 14.99
CA ILE A 720 -13.81 2.52 15.18
C ILE A 720 -14.31 1.44 14.22
N MET A 721 -13.99 1.57 12.94
CA MET A 721 -14.32 0.64 11.85
C MET A 721 -13.11 0.40 10.96
N LYS A 722 -13.20 -0.52 9.98
CA LYS A 722 -12.07 -0.98 9.11
C LYS A 722 -11.38 0.16 8.41
N LYS A 723 -11.57 1.34 8.39
CA LYS A 723 -10.84 2.47 7.76
C LYS A 723 -11.10 3.79 8.45
N LEU A 724 -11.83 3.77 9.58
CA LEU A 724 -12.23 4.97 10.31
C LEU A 724 -11.54 4.99 11.66
N TYR A 725 -10.87 6.09 11.96
CA TYR A 725 -10.05 6.28 13.16
C TYR A 725 -10.48 7.53 13.91
N LEU A 726 -10.55 7.44 15.24
CA LEU A 726 -10.71 8.56 16.14
C LEU A 726 -9.43 8.73 16.94
N THR A 727 -8.87 9.94 16.97
CA THR A 727 -7.57 10.19 17.56
C THR A 727 -7.61 11.43 18.44
N PRO A 728 -7.97 11.31 19.72
CA PRO A 728 -7.72 12.36 20.71
C PRO A 728 -6.22 12.55 20.92
N SER A 729 -5.80 13.80 21.13
CA SER A 729 -4.41 14.19 21.33
C SER A 729 -4.26 15.35 22.28
N VAL A 730 -3.14 15.37 22.99
CA VAL A 730 -2.68 16.51 23.79
C VAL A 730 -1.24 16.82 23.42
N SER A 731 -0.88 18.10 23.45
CA SER A 731 0.47 18.61 23.21
C SER A 731 0.83 19.68 24.23
N TYR A 732 2.05 19.59 24.71
CA TYR A 732 2.67 20.63 25.57
C TYR A 732 3.94 21.09 24.87
N GLY A 733 4.16 22.41 24.86
CA GLY A 733 5.32 23.04 24.27
C GLY A 733 5.86 24.15 25.13
N LYS A 734 7.18 24.27 25.13
CA LYS A 734 7.91 25.41 25.70
C LYS A 734 8.65 26.07 24.56
N VAL A 735 8.39 27.36 24.32
CA VAL A 735 8.92 28.12 23.18
C VAL A 735 9.59 29.40 23.59
N SER A 736 10.59 29.83 22.85
CA SER A 736 11.26 31.10 23.02
C SER A 736 11.69 31.66 21.66
N ASP A 737 11.65 32.97 21.50
CA ASP A 737 12.14 33.67 20.28
C ASP A 737 13.49 34.35 20.51
N GLU A 738 14.22 33.99 21.56
CA GLU A 738 15.56 34.47 21.82
C GLU A 738 16.61 33.49 21.34
N LEU A 739 17.81 34.04 20.96
CA LEU A 739 18.95 33.21 20.50
C LEU A 739 19.66 32.50 21.68
N SER A 740 19.32 32.85 22.92
CA SER A 740 19.64 32.05 24.11
C SER A 740 18.53 31.03 24.34
N PRO A 741 18.69 29.75 24.00
CA PRO A 741 17.61 28.80 23.98
C PRO A 741 16.86 28.70 25.31
N PHE A 742 15.53 28.81 25.25
CA PHE A 742 14.60 28.77 26.38
C PHE A 742 14.72 29.90 27.41
N ASN A 743 15.52 30.93 27.15
CA ASN A 743 15.45 32.14 27.90
C ASN A 743 14.11 32.86 27.61
N GLN A 744 13.49 33.50 28.59
CA GLN A 744 12.14 34.12 28.47
C GLN A 744 11.12 33.24 27.74
N SER A 745 11.11 31.93 28.07
CA SER A 745 10.28 30.97 27.40
C SER A 745 8.81 31.05 27.84
N VAL A 746 7.89 30.75 26.90
CA VAL A 746 6.46 30.67 27.13
C VAL A 746 6.00 29.22 26.99
N ASP A 747 5.14 28.78 27.90
CA ASP A 747 4.50 27.48 27.86
C ASP A 747 3.24 27.54 27.01
N ILE A 748 3.01 26.51 26.20
CA ILE A 748 1.83 26.37 25.36
C ILE A 748 1.24 24.98 25.60
N PHE A 749 -0.05 24.92 25.85
CA PHE A 749 -0.78 23.66 25.96
C PHE A 749 -1.89 23.59 24.90
N GLY A 750 -1.98 22.46 24.21
CA GLY A 750 -2.98 22.25 23.17
C GLY A 750 -3.60 20.87 23.25
N TYR A 751 -4.87 20.77 22.88
CA TYR A 751 -5.59 19.51 22.80
C TYR A 751 -6.51 19.48 21.59
N GLY A 752 -6.85 18.28 21.14
CA GLY A 752 -7.70 18.13 19.97
C GLY A 752 -8.16 16.70 19.74
N VAL A 753 -9.08 16.56 18.79
CA VAL A 753 -9.59 15.28 18.32
C VAL A 753 -9.57 15.27 16.79
N ASN A 754 -9.02 14.21 16.21
CA ASN A 754 -9.01 13.99 14.78
C ASN A 754 -9.88 12.78 14.41
N LEU A 755 -10.82 12.96 13.47
CA LEU A 755 -11.56 11.90 12.82
C LEU A 755 -10.93 11.65 11.45
N GLY A 756 -10.31 10.49 11.28
CA GLY A 756 -9.56 10.12 10.09
C GLY A 756 -10.18 8.95 9.33
N TYR A 757 -10.21 9.02 8.00
CA TYR A 757 -10.69 7.94 7.14
C TYR A 757 -9.67 7.61 6.04
N GLU A 758 -9.32 6.32 5.91
CA GLU A 758 -8.40 5.80 4.88
C GLU A 758 -9.17 5.54 3.58
N SER A 759 -9.16 6.53 2.68
CA SER A 759 -9.88 6.47 1.39
C SER A 759 -8.96 6.07 0.22
N VAL A 760 -9.55 5.79 -0.94
CA VAL A 760 -8.81 5.51 -2.18
C VAL A 760 -8.18 6.77 -2.79
N ILE A 761 -8.71 7.94 -2.48
CA ILE A 761 -8.19 9.22 -2.94
C ILE A 761 -7.20 9.85 -1.95
N GLY A 762 -6.75 9.08 -0.95
CA GLY A 762 -5.84 9.50 0.11
C GLY A 762 -6.52 9.63 1.47
N PRO A 763 -5.78 10.06 2.51
CA PRO A 763 -6.35 10.28 3.83
C PRO A 763 -7.39 11.39 3.81
N ILE A 764 -8.48 11.23 4.59
CA ILE A 764 -9.46 12.26 4.89
C ILE A 764 -9.39 12.51 6.39
N SER A 765 -9.24 13.75 6.79
CA SER A 765 -9.12 14.14 8.19
C SER A 765 -10.01 15.33 8.54
N LEU A 766 -10.70 15.23 9.67
CA LEU A 766 -11.38 16.35 10.32
C LEU A 766 -10.78 16.50 11.73
N ASN A 767 -10.07 17.58 11.95
CA ASN A 767 -9.44 17.90 13.23
C ASN A 767 -10.16 19.08 13.88
N ILE A 768 -10.50 18.93 15.15
CA ILE A 768 -11.01 20.01 16.01
C ILE A 768 -10.04 20.12 17.16
N SER A 769 -9.41 21.28 17.32
CA SER A 769 -8.36 21.49 18.32
C SER A 769 -8.39 22.90 18.89
N ARG A 770 -7.82 23.05 20.10
CA ARG A 770 -7.70 24.33 20.80
C ARG A 770 -6.35 24.37 21.53
N ASN A 771 -5.86 25.56 21.80
CA ASN A 771 -4.71 25.83 22.68
C ASN A 771 -5.06 26.92 23.69
N ASP A 772 -4.18 27.15 24.63
CA ASP A 772 -4.33 28.14 25.72
C ASP A 772 -3.83 29.53 25.33
N VAL A 773 -3.18 29.70 24.18
CA VAL A 773 -2.65 30.98 23.68
C VAL A 773 -3.70 31.72 22.83
N LEU A 774 -4.56 30.99 22.13
CA LEU A 774 -5.57 31.53 21.24
C LEU A 774 -6.98 31.23 21.74
N ASP A 775 -7.81 32.24 21.85
CA ASP A 775 -9.18 32.15 22.40
C ASP A 775 -10.23 31.49 21.51
N PHE A 776 -9.82 30.78 20.46
CA PHE A 776 -10.74 30.10 19.55
C PHE A 776 -10.38 28.63 19.29
N SER A 777 -11.40 27.84 19.01
CA SER A 777 -11.22 26.47 18.53
C SER A 777 -10.98 26.47 17.04
N ARG A 778 -9.96 25.72 16.62
CA ARG A 778 -9.64 25.51 15.21
C ARG A 778 -10.35 24.28 14.66
N ILE A 779 -10.97 24.43 13.49
CA ILE A 779 -11.50 23.32 12.68
C ILE A 779 -10.65 23.23 11.42
N TYR A 780 -10.05 22.06 11.20
CA TYR A 780 -9.24 21.77 10.04
C TYR A 780 -9.77 20.52 9.34
N PHE A 781 -10.04 20.64 8.04
CA PHE A 781 -10.48 19.52 7.22
C PHE A 781 -9.51 19.33 6.06
N SER A 782 -9.15 18.09 5.78
CA SER A 782 -8.26 17.75 4.66
C SER A 782 -8.70 16.48 3.95
N VAL A 783 -8.44 16.42 2.64
CA VAL A 783 -8.64 15.27 1.77
C VAL A 783 -7.43 15.14 0.86
N GLY A 784 -6.92 13.93 0.68
CA GLY A 784 -5.89 13.64 -0.30
C GLY A 784 -4.46 13.77 0.22
N PHE A 785 -3.53 13.97 -0.69
CA PHE A 785 -2.10 13.90 -0.42
C PHE A 785 -1.48 15.29 -0.35
N LYS A 786 -0.42 15.44 0.44
CA LYS A 786 0.31 16.72 0.55
C LYS A 786 1.55 16.72 -0.34
N PHE A 787 1.85 17.91 -0.92
CA PHE A 787 3.05 18.17 -1.73
C PHE A 787 4.34 18.14 -0.88
#